data_9642234dd9ad3db25b273e3c88c52981
#
_entry.id   9642234dd9ad3db25b273e3c88c52981
#
_cell.length_a   1.000
_cell.length_b   1.000
_cell.length_c   1.000
_cell.angle_alpha   90.00
_cell.angle_beta   90.00
_cell.angle_gamma   90.00
#
_symmetry.space_group_name_H-M   'P 1'
#
loop_
_entity.id
_entity.type
_entity.pdbx_description
1 polymer ?
#
loop_
_entity_poly.entity_id
_entity_poly.type
_entity_poly.pdbx_seq_one_letter_code
_entity_poly.pdbx_strand_id
1 'polypeptide(L)'
;MRFELMSRVRAIDPSALPKHFDTAAAEARWGAAWDRQGIHQWVPGRPREECFVVDTPPPTVSGSLHVGHVFSYTHTDVIVRYQRMRGRAVYYPMGWDDNGVPTERRVQNYYHVRCDPTLPQRGIADIAPADAAAARQPPRLVSRADFIELCGVLTRADEEAFKQLWKRLGLSVDWRQEYATIDRRCRHLSQLSFRDLWEKGHVYSVEAPFMWDVDFEMAVSQAEVEDRVVRGAFYDVAFALESGGELVIATTRPELLPACVGIAAHPDDGRYRSLFGQRAITPLFHVPVPIFPSPLVDPQKGTGVVMVCTFGDQTDVQWWRERGLPLRQVLGRDGRMRLVRFGAEGWESVDADTANRHYAELVGRPVHAARQRIVESLRDAGALCSEPRAIEHVVKFYEKGDRPLEFLPTRQWFVRLLDKKAALLAKGDEIRWHPDYMRLRYRNWTENLSFDWCISRQRYFGVPIPVWYPLDETGRPDYDHPIVAEREQLPVDPMTDVPAAFRPEQRDEPGGFTADRDVFDTWFTSSLTPQIGSGWLLDPARHAQLFPADIRPQAHDIIRTWAFYTIAKALLHEDTVPWRHVVVSGWILDPDRKKMSKSKGNVVTPMHLLEQYGADSVRYWAASARLGADTAFDEKVMKVGKRLVTKIFNAGKFVLAHEAAASGPITAELDRAFVARLRELVDRATTLLDGFDYAHALQETEAFFWQSFTDTFLELAKARARDGDPSAVATLRLGLSVLLRLLAPTVPYIAEEVWSWAFAEETGVASVHVAPWPSRGELAHVEAPDDDESFAVAVAAQAAINKAKSEQQVSVGRGIAEVDLAANALTRRRLARVLQDVCAATRAAQVETVERSELADGVVVVDRIRFSPPEVGSRPAG
;
A
#
# COMPACT_ATOMS: atom_id res chain seq x y z
N MET A 1 18.48 20.52 25.67
CA MET A 1 19.52 19.81 26.41
C MET A 1 20.83 20.55 26.15
N ARG A 2 21.45 21.21 27.14
CA ARG A 2 22.77 21.77 26.98
C ARG A 2 23.76 20.61 26.98
N PHE A 3 24.55 20.45 25.90
CA PHE A 3 25.76 19.67 25.94
C PHE A 3 26.69 20.29 26.98
N GLU A 4 26.68 19.79 28.20
CA GLU A 4 27.74 20.14 29.15
C GLU A 4 29.04 19.55 28.60
N LEU A 5 29.99 20.45 28.39
CA LEU A 5 31.32 20.19 27.89
C LEU A 5 32.01 19.14 28.79
N MET A 6 32.12 17.90 28.29
CA MET A 6 32.90 16.85 28.95
C MET A 6 34.36 17.25 29.03
N SER A 7 35.02 17.01 30.15
CA SER A 7 36.40 17.41 30.43
C SER A 7 37.48 16.69 29.57
N ARG A 8 37.11 15.68 28.79
CA ARG A 8 37.95 14.97 27.77
C ARG A 8 37.07 14.30 26.73
N VAL A 9 37.44 14.47 25.47
CA VAL A 9 36.87 13.66 24.34
C VAL A 9 37.76 12.43 24.21
N ARG A 10 37.23 11.24 24.54
CA ARG A 10 37.98 9.98 24.48
C ARG A 10 37.98 9.45 23.05
N ALA A 11 39.17 9.13 22.53
CA ALA A 11 39.31 8.42 21.28
C ALA A 11 38.94 6.95 21.44
N ILE A 12 38.29 6.39 20.39
CA ILE A 12 38.10 4.94 20.29
C ILE A 12 39.42 4.31 19.75
N ASP A 13 39.67 3.05 20.07
CA ASP A 13 40.69 2.28 19.39
C ASP A 13 40.13 1.67 18.10
N PRO A 14 40.50 2.17 16.90
CA PRO A 14 40.00 1.65 15.65
C PRO A 14 40.42 0.19 15.36
N SER A 15 41.51 -0.30 16.02
CA SER A 15 41.98 -1.65 15.86
C SER A 15 41.09 -2.67 16.60
N ALA A 16 40.38 -2.24 17.61
CA ALA A 16 39.40 -3.04 18.35
C ALA A 16 38.09 -3.25 17.56
N LEU A 17 37.87 -2.46 16.51
CA LEU A 17 36.67 -2.56 15.66
C LEU A 17 36.91 -3.51 14.47
N PRO A 18 35.87 -4.19 13.98
CA PRO A 18 35.99 -5.08 12.80
C PRO A 18 36.51 -4.30 11.58
N LYS A 19 37.22 -5.01 10.70
CA LYS A 19 37.76 -4.42 9.48
C LYS A 19 36.66 -3.94 8.55
N HIS A 20 35.54 -4.68 8.50
CA HIS A 20 34.38 -4.40 7.68
C HIS A 20 33.12 -4.44 8.54
N PHE A 21 32.09 -3.69 8.13
CA PHE A 21 30.80 -3.75 8.78
C PHE A 21 30.09 -5.07 8.46
N ASP A 22 29.82 -5.86 9.49
CA ASP A 22 29.03 -7.09 9.39
C ASP A 22 27.56 -6.74 9.55
N THR A 23 26.87 -6.62 8.41
CA THR A 23 25.46 -6.19 8.34
C THR A 23 24.54 -7.17 9.07
N ALA A 24 24.71 -8.49 8.87
CA ALA A 24 23.84 -9.49 9.47
C ALA A 24 23.98 -9.55 11.00
N ALA A 25 25.21 -9.49 11.51
CA ALA A 25 25.45 -9.42 12.94
C ALA A 25 24.93 -8.13 13.58
N ALA A 26 25.04 -6.99 12.88
CA ALA A 26 24.49 -5.72 13.34
C ALA A 26 22.96 -5.71 13.37
N GLU A 27 22.30 -6.23 12.31
CA GLU A 27 20.84 -6.38 12.24
C GLU A 27 20.31 -7.19 13.43
N ALA A 28 20.89 -8.35 13.69
CA ALA A 28 20.49 -9.21 14.80
C ALA A 28 20.72 -8.54 16.16
N ARG A 29 21.91 -7.93 16.37
CA ARG A 29 22.27 -7.28 17.63
C ARG A 29 21.40 -6.07 17.94
N TRP A 30 21.23 -5.16 16.97
CA TRP A 30 20.51 -3.92 17.19
C TRP A 30 19.01 -4.13 17.23
N GLY A 31 18.44 -5.00 16.40
CA GLY A 31 17.03 -5.38 16.48
C GLY A 31 16.66 -5.90 17.88
N ALA A 32 17.48 -6.84 18.42
CA ALA A 32 17.28 -7.34 19.77
C ALA A 32 17.51 -6.27 20.87
N ALA A 33 18.44 -5.33 20.66
CA ALA A 33 18.67 -4.24 21.61
C ALA A 33 17.49 -3.27 21.65
N TRP A 34 16.95 -2.86 20.52
CA TRP A 34 15.77 -1.97 20.42
C TRP A 34 14.53 -2.60 21.07
N ASP A 35 14.28 -3.89 20.84
CA ASP A 35 13.20 -4.63 21.49
C ASP A 35 13.36 -4.63 23.02
N ARG A 36 14.56 -4.94 23.54
CA ARG A 36 14.83 -4.95 25.00
C ARG A 36 14.71 -3.58 25.64
N GLN A 37 15.20 -2.53 24.97
CA GLN A 37 15.14 -1.16 25.46
C GLN A 37 13.75 -0.53 25.32
N GLY A 38 12.89 -1.12 24.49
CA GLY A 38 11.53 -0.61 24.24
C GLY A 38 11.48 0.76 23.57
N ILE A 39 12.52 1.14 22.78
CA ILE A 39 12.64 2.47 22.18
C ILE A 39 11.54 2.81 21.17
N HIS A 40 10.83 1.81 20.67
CA HIS A 40 9.74 1.98 19.72
C HIS A 40 8.36 1.95 20.38
N GLN A 41 8.31 1.73 21.70
CA GLN A 41 7.06 1.60 22.43
C GLN A 41 6.34 2.95 22.57
N TRP A 42 5.05 2.94 22.29
CA TRP A 42 4.18 4.08 22.56
C TRP A 42 3.98 4.27 24.08
N VAL A 43 4.06 5.50 24.52
CA VAL A 43 3.84 5.90 25.91
C VAL A 43 2.50 6.61 26.01
N PRO A 44 1.49 6.02 26.66
CA PRO A 44 0.17 6.63 26.85
C PRO A 44 0.24 7.85 27.79
N GLY A 45 -0.83 8.66 27.79
CA GLY A 45 -0.99 9.78 28.74
C GLY A 45 -0.37 11.11 28.28
N ARG A 46 0.25 11.17 27.11
CA ARG A 46 0.67 12.44 26.51
C ARG A 46 -0.52 13.16 25.86
N PRO A 47 -0.55 14.51 25.85
CA PRO A 47 -1.55 15.29 25.11
C PRO A 47 -1.58 14.89 23.62
N ARG A 48 -2.76 15.01 22.97
CA ARG A 48 -2.95 14.62 21.55
C ARG A 48 -1.99 15.37 20.62
N GLU A 49 -1.71 16.62 20.88
CA GLU A 49 -0.80 17.48 20.13
C GLU A 49 0.67 17.06 20.21
N GLU A 50 1.05 16.31 21.23
CA GLU A 50 2.38 15.72 21.37
C GLU A 50 2.48 14.32 20.76
N CYS A 51 1.35 13.72 20.40
CA CYS A 51 1.30 12.40 19.76
C CYS A 51 1.53 12.51 18.24
N PHE A 52 2.03 11.43 17.66
CA PHE A 52 2.02 11.19 16.22
C PHE A 52 1.47 9.81 15.95
N VAL A 53 0.29 9.74 15.34
CA VAL A 53 -0.49 8.53 15.20
C VAL A 53 -0.47 8.06 13.75
N VAL A 54 -0.06 6.82 13.54
CA VAL A 54 0.05 6.18 12.22
C VAL A 54 -1.04 5.13 12.07
N ASP A 55 -1.83 5.25 11.02
CA ASP A 55 -2.78 4.22 10.60
C ASP A 55 -2.24 3.50 9.38
N THR A 56 -1.52 2.41 9.60
CA THR A 56 -0.91 1.62 8.52
C THR A 56 -1.89 0.57 8.01
N PRO A 57 -2.08 0.44 6.68
CA PRO A 57 -2.86 -0.66 6.13
C PRO A 57 -2.27 -2.00 6.56
N PRO A 58 -3.03 -2.89 7.22
CA PRO A 58 -2.53 -4.23 7.52
C PRO A 58 -2.28 -5.00 6.23
N PRO A 59 -1.10 -5.63 6.04
CA PRO A 59 -0.87 -6.46 4.87
C PRO A 59 -1.76 -7.69 4.88
N THR A 60 -2.27 -8.09 3.71
CA THR A 60 -3.05 -9.32 3.57
C THR A 60 -2.14 -10.53 3.75
N VAL A 61 -2.44 -11.36 4.73
CA VAL A 61 -1.66 -12.53 5.15
C VAL A 61 -2.01 -13.76 4.30
N SER A 62 -1.92 -13.64 2.98
CA SER A 62 -2.25 -14.72 2.04
C SER A 62 -1.16 -14.94 1.00
N GLY A 63 0.02 -15.34 1.48
CA GLY A 63 1.18 -15.60 0.65
C GLY A 63 2.41 -14.79 1.04
N SER A 64 3.48 -14.81 0.24
CA SER A 64 4.73 -14.10 0.55
C SER A 64 4.63 -12.59 0.35
N LEU A 65 5.29 -11.83 1.21
CA LEU A 65 5.57 -10.42 0.99
C LEU A 65 6.41 -10.23 -0.29
N HIS A 66 6.25 -9.11 -0.94
CA HIS A 66 7.05 -8.71 -2.11
C HIS A 66 7.70 -7.33 -1.89
N VAL A 67 8.65 -6.97 -2.74
CA VAL A 67 9.41 -5.71 -2.62
C VAL A 67 8.55 -4.46 -2.56
N GLY A 68 7.33 -4.48 -3.11
CA GLY A 68 6.37 -3.36 -3.01
C GLY A 68 5.92 -3.08 -1.57
N HIS A 69 5.79 -4.12 -0.73
CA HIS A 69 5.51 -3.94 0.70
C HIS A 69 6.74 -3.30 1.40
N VAL A 70 7.94 -3.85 1.17
CA VAL A 70 9.19 -3.28 1.72
C VAL A 70 9.32 -1.80 1.36
N PHE A 71 8.98 -1.44 0.14
CA PHE A 71 8.99 -0.08 -0.37
C PHE A 71 8.07 0.85 0.45
N SER A 72 6.79 0.56 0.49
CA SER A 72 5.80 1.41 1.18
C SER A 72 6.02 1.50 2.70
N TYR A 73 6.34 0.36 3.35
CA TYR A 73 6.56 0.36 4.80
C TYR A 73 7.87 1.05 5.20
N THR A 74 8.89 1.03 4.34
CA THR A 74 10.11 1.82 4.57
C THR A 74 9.82 3.32 4.53
N HIS A 75 9.00 3.80 3.57
CA HIS A 75 8.58 5.21 3.53
C HIS A 75 7.91 5.64 4.82
N THR A 76 6.99 4.80 5.32
CA THR A 76 6.32 5.02 6.60
C THR A 76 7.32 5.13 7.74
N ASP A 77 8.24 4.16 7.84
CA ASP A 77 9.18 4.08 8.95
C ASP A 77 10.20 5.24 8.97
N VAL A 78 10.60 5.75 7.81
CA VAL A 78 11.44 6.96 7.73
C VAL A 78 10.72 8.16 8.37
N ILE A 79 9.43 8.37 8.04
CA ILE A 79 8.62 9.43 8.64
C ILE A 79 8.46 9.22 10.14
N VAL A 80 8.17 8.01 10.56
CA VAL A 80 7.97 7.62 11.97
C VAL A 80 9.24 7.86 12.80
N ARG A 81 10.40 7.43 12.33
CA ARG A 81 11.67 7.64 13.01
C ARG A 81 12.00 9.12 13.15
N TYR A 82 11.77 9.91 12.09
CA TYR A 82 11.91 11.35 12.14
C TYR A 82 11.01 11.98 13.24
N GLN A 83 9.72 11.62 13.28
CA GLN A 83 8.78 12.16 14.27
C GLN A 83 9.16 11.77 15.71
N ARG A 84 9.68 10.55 15.91
CA ARG A 84 10.19 10.12 17.22
C ARG A 84 11.40 10.96 17.66
N MET A 85 12.34 11.24 16.76
CA MET A 85 13.49 12.11 17.00
C MET A 85 13.08 13.57 17.21
N ARG A 86 11.90 14.00 16.71
CA ARG A 86 11.25 15.30 17.02
C ARG A 86 10.60 15.33 18.40
N GLY A 87 10.68 14.25 19.18
CA GLY A 87 10.16 14.14 20.53
C GLY A 87 8.67 13.82 20.62
N ARG A 88 8.02 13.44 19.51
CA ARG A 88 6.62 13.02 19.49
C ARG A 88 6.44 11.66 20.16
N ALA A 89 5.33 11.49 20.88
CA ALA A 89 4.88 10.18 21.33
C ALA A 89 4.26 9.43 20.14
N VAL A 90 5.04 8.55 19.53
CA VAL A 90 4.62 7.86 18.30
C VAL A 90 3.80 6.62 18.62
N TYR A 91 2.57 6.57 18.08
CA TYR A 91 1.74 5.36 18.01
C TYR A 91 1.85 4.75 16.63
N TYR A 92 2.56 3.64 16.52
CA TYR A 92 2.78 2.91 15.26
C TYR A 92 2.50 1.43 15.45
N PRO A 93 1.25 0.99 15.28
CA PRO A 93 0.84 -0.41 15.40
C PRO A 93 1.18 -1.19 14.12
N MET A 94 1.13 -2.53 14.20
CA MET A 94 1.06 -3.41 13.05
C MET A 94 -0.25 -4.20 13.10
N GLY A 95 -0.96 -4.23 11.98
CA GLY A 95 -2.15 -5.05 11.79
C GLY A 95 -1.87 -6.17 10.77
N TRP A 96 -2.72 -7.21 10.81
CA TRP A 96 -2.75 -8.31 9.84
C TRP A 96 -4.15 -8.42 9.25
N ASP A 97 -4.25 -8.46 7.91
CA ASP A 97 -5.54 -8.64 7.22
C ASP A 97 -5.73 -10.09 6.83
N ASP A 98 -6.36 -10.85 7.75
CA ASP A 98 -6.41 -12.31 7.72
C ASP A 98 -7.67 -12.86 7.11
N ASN A 99 -8.73 -12.07 7.00
CA ASN A 99 -10.03 -12.55 6.60
C ASN A 99 -10.27 -12.50 5.08
N GLY A 100 -11.34 -13.17 4.65
CA GLY A 100 -11.84 -13.11 3.29
C GLY A 100 -11.27 -14.14 2.32
N VAL A 101 -11.65 -13.97 1.06
CA VAL A 101 -11.36 -14.89 -0.05
C VAL A 101 -9.87 -15.26 -0.20
N PRO A 102 -8.90 -14.33 -0.05
CA PRO A 102 -7.50 -14.69 -0.22
C PRO A 102 -7.02 -15.76 0.76
N THR A 103 -7.43 -15.66 2.02
CA THR A 103 -7.06 -16.62 3.08
C THR A 103 -7.72 -17.97 2.86
N GLU A 104 -9.04 -18.00 2.60
CA GLU A 104 -9.73 -19.25 2.29
C GLU A 104 -9.08 -19.97 1.10
N ARG A 105 -8.77 -19.25 0.01
CA ARG A 105 -8.13 -19.80 -1.18
C ARG A 105 -6.74 -20.37 -0.89
N ARG A 106 -5.98 -19.68 -0.04
CA ARG A 106 -4.66 -20.15 0.40
C ARG A 106 -4.78 -21.45 1.19
N VAL A 107 -5.71 -21.53 2.13
CA VAL A 107 -5.98 -22.74 2.92
C VAL A 107 -6.45 -23.89 2.02
N GLN A 108 -7.42 -23.62 1.12
CA GLN A 108 -7.92 -24.60 0.17
C GLN A 108 -6.80 -25.20 -0.69
N ASN A 109 -5.85 -24.37 -1.13
CA ASN A 109 -4.73 -24.81 -1.96
C ASN A 109 -3.63 -25.48 -1.13
N TYR A 110 -3.31 -24.93 0.05
CA TYR A 110 -2.22 -25.42 0.88
C TYR A 110 -2.50 -26.80 1.49
N TYR A 111 -3.75 -27.02 1.96
CA TYR A 111 -4.17 -28.30 2.54
C TYR A 111 -4.97 -29.17 1.55
N HIS A 112 -5.28 -28.67 0.35
CA HIS A 112 -6.15 -29.31 -0.63
C HIS A 112 -7.51 -29.72 -0.05
N VAL A 113 -8.20 -28.78 0.62
CA VAL A 113 -9.49 -28.97 1.27
C VAL A 113 -10.58 -28.10 0.63
N ARG A 114 -11.85 -28.47 0.88
CA ARG A 114 -13.04 -27.64 0.61
C ARG A 114 -13.96 -27.70 1.82
N CYS A 115 -14.57 -26.57 2.16
CA CYS A 115 -15.56 -26.49 3.22
C CYS A 115 -16.90 -27.10 2.75
N ASP A 116 -17.43 -28.02 3.53
CA ASP A 116 -18.82 -28.46 3.45
C ASP A 116 -19.48 -28.20 4.82
N PRO A 117 -20.34 -27.18 4.94
CA PRO A 117 -20.94 -26.79 6.21
C PRO A 117 -21.93 -27.82 6.77
N THR A 118 -22.29 -28.86 6.01
CA THR A 118 -23.18 -29.92 6.47
C THR A 118 -22.45 -31.01 7.26
N LEU A 119 -21.12 -31.04 7.17
CA LEU A 119 -20.31 -32.03 7.88
C LEU A 119 -20.14 -31.69 9.36
N PRO A 120 -20.14 -32.68 10.25
CA PRO A 120 -19.79 -32.46 11.64
C PRO A 120 -18.31 -32.20 11.82
N GLN A 121 -17.95 -31.43 12.87
CA GLN A 121 -16.57 -31.20 13.25
C GLN A 121 -15.85 -32.51 13.59
N ARG A 122 -14.63 -32.70 13.06
CA ARG A 122 -13.78 -33.87 13.30
C ARG A 122 -12.41 -33.54 13.85
N GLY A 123 -12.04 -32.24 13.85
CA GLY A 123 -10.71 -31.75 14.18
C GLY A 123 -9.76 -31.79 12.99
N ILE A 124 -8.63 -31.10 13.14
CA ILE A 124 -7.66 -30.86 12.05
C ILE A 124 -6.33 -31.62 12.22
N ALA A 125 -6.19 -32.44 13.26
CA ALA A 125 -4.91 -33.07 13.62
C ALA A 125 -4.32 -34.00 12.53
N ASP A 126 -5.15 -34.54 11.67
CA ASP A 126 -4.79 -35.44 10.56
C ASP A 126 -4.74 -34.74 9.19
N ILE A 127 -4.81 -33.40 9.17
CA ILE A 127 -4.76 -32.60 7.94
C ILE A 127 -3.39 -31.94 7.82
N ALA A 128 -2.57 -32.50 6.91
CA ALA A 128 -1.24 -31.98 6.60
C ALA A 128 -1.24 -31.16 5.30
N PRO A 129 -0.22 -30.33 5.07
CA PRO A 129 -0.01 -29.65 3.78
C PRO A 129 -0.03 -30.65 2.62
N ALA A 130 -0.72 -30.29 1.54
CA ALA A 130 -0.85 -31.19 0.38
C ALA A 130 0.47 -31.30 -0.40
N ASP A 131 0.85 -32.52 -0.71
CA ASP A 131 1.93 -32.82 -1.65
C ASP A 131 1.41 -32.91 -3.11
N ALA A 132 2.33 -33.12 -4.05
CA ALA A 132 1.98 -33.25 -5.48
C ALA A 132 1.07 -34.46 -5.80
N ALA A 133 1.03 -35.49 -4.94
CA ALA A 133 0.17 -36.67 -5.11
C ALA A 133 -1.25 -36.35 -4.61
N ALA A 134 -1.35 -35.72 -3.45
CA ALA A 134 -2.63 -35.24 -2.89
C ALA A 134 -3.34 -34.25 -3.82
N ALA A 135 -2.60 -33.33 -4.44
CA ALA A 135 -3.14 -32.32 -5.37
C ALA A 135 -3.78 -32.93 -6.65
N ARG A 136 -3.53 -34.21 -6.95
CA ARG A 136 -4.16 -34.94 -8.07
C ARG A 136 -5.46 -35.62 -7.69
N GLN A 137 -5.77 -35.72 -6.41
CA GLN A 137 -7.01 -36.27 -5.91
C GLN A 137 -8.10 -35.20 -5.80
N PRO A 138 -9.39 -35.56 -5.70
CA PRO A 138 -10.41 -34.59 -5.31
C PRO A 138 -10.07 -33.96 -3.94
N PRO A 139 -10.37 -32.66 -3.72
CA PRO A 139 -10.09 -32.03 -2.44
C PRO A 139 -10.87 -32.71 -1.31
N ARG A 140 -10.24 -32.82 -0.13
CA ARG A 140 -10.88 -33.35 1.09
C ARG A 140 -11.97 -32.38 1.54
N LEU A 141 -13.17 -32.90 1.81
CA LEU A 141 -14.25 -32.12 2.40
C LEU A 141 -14.06 -32.05 3.92
N VAL A 142 -14.19 -30.84 4.49
CA VAL A 142 -14.06 -30.56 5.92
C VAL A 142 -15.24 -29.73 6.40
N SER A 143 -15.57 -29.85 7.70
CA SER A 143 -16.64 -29.04 8.30
C SER A 143 -16.28 -27.54 8.31
N ARG A 144 -17.30 -26.66 8.48
CA ARG A 144 -17.08 -25.22 8.65
C ARG A 144 -16.15 -24.93 9.83
N ALA A 145 -16.32 -25.61 10.96
CA ALA A 145 -15.49 -25.40 12.14
C ALA A 145 -14.03 -25.80 11.89
N ASP A 146 -13.78 -26.98 11.29
CA ASP A 146 -12.44 -27.45 10.94
C ASP A 146 -11.78 -26.52 9.90
N PHE A 147 -12.56 -26.01 8.93
CA PHE A 147 -12.05 -25.09 7.93
C PHE A 147 -11.61 -23.74 8.53
N ILE A 148 -12.41 -23.18 9.44
CA ILE A 148 -12.08 -21.94 10.18
C ILE A 148 -10.82 -22.16 11.03
N GLU A 149 -10.69 -23.31 11.69
CA GLU A 149 -9.51 -23.65 12.49
C GLU A 149 -8.25 -23.74 11.63
N LEU A 150 -8.32 -24.38 10.44
CA LEU A 150 -7.21 -24.42 9.46
C LEU A 150 -6.82 -23.02 9.00
N CYS A 151 -7.79 -22.13 8.72
CA CYS A 151 -7.53 -20.73 8.40
C CYS A 151 -6.74 -20.05 9.51
N GLY A 152 -7.19 -20.18 10.77
CA GLY A 152 -6.50 -19.57 11.91
C GLY A 152 -5.11 -20.14 12.20
N VAL A 153 -4.85 -21.40 11.89
CA VAL A 153 -3.50 -22.00 12.04
C VAL A 153 -2.55 -21.45 10.97
N LEU A 154 -3.00 -21.39 9.72
CA LEU A 154 -2.15 -20.96 8.60
C LEU A 154 -1.87 -19.45 8.67
N THR A 155 -2.86 -18.60 9.01
CA THR A 155 -2.65 -17.16 9.15
C THR A 155 -1.63 -16.84 10.23
N ARG A 156 -1.71 -17.44 11.42
CA ARG A 156 -0.71 -17.21 12.48
C ARG A 156 0.72 -17.58 12.06
N ALA A 157 0.90 -18.62 11.26
CA ALA A 157 2.21 -18.99 10.74
C ALA A 157 2.74 -17.96 9.72
N ASP A 158 1.86 -17.47 8.86
CA ASP A 158 2.20 -16.46 7.86
C ASP A 158 2.46 -15.08 8.52
N GLU A 159 1.66 -14.68 9.54
CA GLU A 159 1.87 -13.46 10.35
C GLU A 159 3.27 -13.46 10.98
N GLU A 160 3.68 -14.56 11.62
CA GLU A 160 5.00 -14.66 12.24
C GLU A 160 6.12 -14.55 11.20
N ALA A 161 5.98 -15.16 10.02
CA ALA A 161 6.96 -15.02 8.94
C ALA A 161 7.07 -13.57 8.45
N PHE A 162 5.94 -12.84 8.35
CA PHE A 162 5.93 -11.43 7.98
C PHE A 162 6.55 -10.55 9.06
N LYS A 163 6.23 -10.81 10.33
CA LYS A 163 6.79 -10.11 11.49
C LYS A 163 8.32 -10.23 11.55
N GLN A 164 8.87 -11.42 11.30
CA GLN A 164 10.32 -11.62 11.26
C GLN A 164 10.98 -10.82 10.14
N LEU A 165 10.35 -10.75 8.96
CA LEU A 165 10.85 -9.92 7.87
C LEU A 165 10.84 -8.43 8.22
N TRP A 166 9.74 -7.93 8.83
CA TRP A 166 9.61 -6.53 9.26
C TRP A 166 10.61 -6.15 10.35
N LYS A 167 10.84 -7.04 11.31
CA LYS A 167 11.86 -6.86 12.35
C LYS A 167 13.25 -6.79 11.75
N ARG A 168 13.58 -7.67 10.80
CA ARG A 168 14.87 -7.65 10.12
C ARG A 168 15.06 -6.41 9.24
N LEU A 169 13.99 -5.93 8.58
CA LEU A 169 14.02 -4.66 7.85
C LEU A 169 14.23 -3.46 8.78
N GLY A 170 14.03 -3.63 10.08
CA GLY A 170 14.20 -2.62 11.11
C GLY A 170 13.04 -1.65 11.19
N LEU A 171 11.79 -2.10 10.95
CA LEU A 171 10.62 -1.25 11.17
C LEU A 171 10.45 -0.92 12.65
N SER A 172 10.23 0.37 12.96
CA SER A 172 10.12 0.89 14.33
C SER A 172 8.69 0.80 14.89
N VAL A 173 8.04 -0.35 14.66
CA VAL A 173 6.70 -0.68 15.12
C VAL A 173 6.69 -0.98 16.62
N ASP A 174 5.64 -0.57 17.32
CA ASP A 174 5.34 -1.08 18.67
C ASP A 174 4.59 -2.41 18.57
N TRP A 175 5.32 -3.52 18.61
CA TRP A 175 4.80 -4.88 18.50
C TRP A 175 3.82 -5.28 19.62
N ARG A 176 3.68 -4.50 20.69
CA ARG A 176 2.64 -4.68 21.72
C ARG A 176 1.25 -4.20 21.27
N GLN A 177 1.21 -3.40 20.20
CA GLN A 177 -0.01 -2.85 19.60
C GLN A 177 -0.44 -3.64 18.36
N GLU A 178 0.06 -4.87 18.22
CA GLU A 178 -0.28 -5.79 17.14
C GLU A 178 -1.75 -6.24 17.22
N TYR A 179 -2.40 -6.40 16.07
CA TYR A 179 -3.77 -6.91 15.97
C TYR A 179 -3.99 -7.67 14.65
N ALA A 180 -4.97 -8.56 14.62
CA ALA A 180 -5.44 -9.23 13.42
C ALA A 180 -6.90 -8.85 13.14
N THR A 181 -7.28 -8.61 11.87
CA THR A 181 -8.65 -8.19 11.53
C THR A 181 -9.71 -9.22 11.93
N ILE A 182 -9.30 -10.46 12.19
CA ILE A 182 -10.16 -11.56 12.66
C ILE A 182 -10.09 -11.80 14.17
N ASP A 183 -9.26 -11.08 14.92
CA ASP A 183 -9.16 -11.25 16.37
C ASP A 183 -10.48 -10.85 17.08
N ARG A 184 -10.62 -11.23 18.35
CA ARG A 184 -11.85 -10.98 19.10
C ARG A 184 -12.19 -9.48 19.20
N ARG A 185 -11.18 -8.61 19.37
CA ARG A 185 -11.38 -7.16 19.48
C ARG A 185 -11.84 -6.57 18.13
N CYS A 186 -11.20 -6.98 17.04
CA CYS A 186 -11.56 -6.51 15.71
C CYS A 186 -12.96 -7.00 15.28
N ARG A 187 -13.29 -8.26 15.56
CA ARG A 187 -14.65 -8.80 15.36
C ARG A 187 -15.70 -8.01 16.16
N HIS A 188 -15.42 -7.74 17.43
CA HIS A 188 -16.31 -6.94 18.29
C HIS A 188 -16.54 -5.53 17.69
N LEU A 189 -15.46 -4.81 17.35
CA LEU A 189 -15.56 -3.46 16.78
C LEU A 189 -16.28 -3.44 15.41
N SER A 190 -16.06 -4.45 14.58
CA SER A 190 -16.76 -4.56 13.28
C SER A 190 -18.25 -4.76 13.47
N GLN A 191 -18.66 -5.62 14.39
CA GLN A 191 -20.07 -5.85 14.69
C GLN A 191 -20.70 -4.67 15.42
N LEU A 192 -19.98 -3.97 16.30
CA LEU A 192 -20.42 -2.69 16.88
C LEU A 192 -20.61 -1.63 15.79
N SER A 193 -19.71 -1.56 14.81
CA SER A 193 -19.85 -0.65 13.67
C SER A 193 -21.10 -0.97 12.84
N PHE A 194 -21.38 -2.23 12.57
CA PHE A 194 -22.60 -2.63 11.88
C PHE A 194 -23.84 -2.20 12.65
N ARG A 195 -23.90 -2.46 13.95
CA ARG A 195 -25.00 -2.07 14.81
C ARG A 195 -25.21 -0.53 14.84
N ASP A 196 -24.12 0.23 15.03
CA ASP A 196 -24.20 1.71 15.02
C ASP A 196 -24.74 2.24 13.68
N LEU A 197 -24.29 1.68 12.56
CA LEU A 197 -24.81 2.06 11.23
C LEU A 197 -26.25 1.61 11.02
N TRP A 198 -26.67 0.46 11.58
CA TRP A 198 -28.04 0.01 11.55
C TRP A 198 -28.95 0.93 12.35
N GLU A 199 -28.58 1.29 13.60
CA GLU A 199 -29.30 2.21 14.46
C GLU A 199 -29.46 3.62 13.82
N LYS A 200 -28.45 4.06 13.04
CA LYS A 200 -28.47 5.32 12.26
C LYS A 200 -29.20 5.22 10.92
N GLY A 201 -29.70 4.06 10.53
CA GLY A 201 -30.40 3.83 9.27
C GLY A 201 -29.51 3.85 8.02
N HIS A 202 -28.19 3.68 8.20
CA HIS A 202 -27.25 3.62 7.10
C HIS A 202 -27.03 2.22 6.51
N VAL A 203 -27.49 1.17 7.18
CA VAL A 203 -27.42 -0.24 6.72
C VAL A 203 -28.84 -0.73 6.39
N TYR A 204 -28.97 -1.52 5.33
CA TYR A 204 -30.19 -2.18 4.93
C TYR A 204 -29.91 -3.50 4.22
N SER A 205 -30.89 -4.40 4.21
CA SER A 205 -30.87 -5.65 3.43
C SER A 205 -31.95 -5.62 2.38
N VAL A 206 -31.64 -6.11 1.19
CA VAL A 206 -32.61 -6.23 0.09
C VAL A 206 -32.24 -7.40 -0.83
N GLU A 207 -33.26 -8.07 -1.35
CA GLU A 207 -33.12 -9.02 -2.44
C GLU A 207 -33.25 -8.26 -3.76
N ALA A 208 -32.15 -8.20 -4.51
CA ALA A 208 -32.08 -7.49 -5.77
C ALA A 208 -31.03 -8.12 -6.70
N PRO A 209 -31.13 -7.85 -8.02
CA PRO A 209 -30.05 -8.21 -8.94
C PRO A 209 -28.75 -7.48 -8.57
N PHE A 210 -27.70 -8.26 -8.32
CA PHE A 210 -26.41 -7.71 -7.95
C PHE A 210 -25.27 -8.48 -8.62
N MET A 211 -24.09 -7.88 -8.69
CA MET A 211 -22.88 -8.46 -9.27
C MET A 211 -22.45 -9.71 -8.50
N TRP A 212 -22.27 -10.81 -9.21
CA TRP A 212 -21.98 -12.13 -8.68
C TRP A 212 -20.81 -12.79 -9.39
N ASP A 213 -19.82 -13.22 -8.62
CA ASP A 213 -18.75 -14.05 -9.12
C ASP A 213 -19.14 -15.54 -9.02
N VAL A 214 -19.13 -16.22 -10.16
CA VAL A 214 -19.58 -17.63 -10.27
C VAL A 214 -18.48 -18.65 -9.93
N ASP A 215 -17.21 -18.21 -9.79
CA ASP A 215 -16.10 -19.08 -9.37
C ASP A 215 -16.04 -19.17 -7.85
N PHE A 216 -16.32 -18.06 -7.18
CA PHE A 216 -16.34 -17.97 -5.72
C PHE A 216 -17.74 -18.09 -5.14
N GLU A 217 -18.79 -18.07 -5.98
CA GLU A 217 -20.19 -18.08 -5.59
C GLU A 217 -20.51 -17.02 -4.52
N MET A 218 -20.15 -15.77 -4.82
CA MET A 218 -20.35 -14.66 -3.89
C MET A 218 -20.67 -13.34 -4.60
N ALA A 219 -21.29 -12.40 -3.86
CA ALA A 219 -21.49 -11.03 -4.29
C ALA A 219 -20.17 -10.26 -4.33
N VAL A 220 -20.04 -9.33 -5.30
CA VAL A 220 -18.84 -8.52 -5.53
C VAL A 220 -19.20 -7.05 -5.43
N SER A 221 -18.50 -6.27 -4.60
CA SER A 221 -18.70 -4.82 -4.52
C SER A 221 -18.09 -4.09 -5.71
N GLN A 222 -18.58 -2.88 -6.01
CA GLN A 222 -18.07 -2.07 -7.15
C GLN A 222 -16.54 -1.86 -7.08
N ALA A 223 -15.99 -1.72 -5.88
CA ALA A 223 -14.56 -1.49 -5.68
C ALA A 223 -13.66 -2.68 -6.04
N GLU A 224 -14.24 -3.89 -6.10
CA GLU A 224 -13.53 -5.13 -6.42
C GLU A 224 -13.66 -5.52 -7.90
N VAL A 225 -14.35 -4.68 -8.70
CA VAL A 225 -14.56 -4.92 -10.13
C VAL A 225 -13.38 -4.43 -10.96
N GLU A 226 -12.98 -5.24 -11.93
CA GLU A 226 -11.98 -4.92 -12.94
C GLU A 226 -12.59 -5.06 -14.34
N ASP A 227 -12.38 -4.03 -15.17
CA ASP A 227 -12.76 -4.06 -16.58
C ASP A 227 -11.65 -4.74 -17.40
N ARG A 228 -12.02 -5.82 -18.13
CA ARG A 228 -11.09 -6.54 -19.01
C ARG A 228 -11.62 -6.56 -20.45
N VAL A 229 -10.73 -6.32 -21.41
CA VAL A 229 -11.04 -6.48 -22.83
C VAL A 229 -11.04 -7.97 -23.17
N VAL A 230 -12.17 -8.47 -23.68
CA VAL A 230 -12.32 -9.87 -24.10
C VAL A 230 -12.74 -9.95 -25.56
N ARG A 231 -12.37 -11.05 -26.21
CA ARG A 231 -12.87 -11.39 -27.54
C ARG A 231 -14.26 -12.00 -27.43
N GLY A 232 -15.18 -11.48 -28.19
CA GLY A 232 -16.56 -11.96 -28.29
C GLY A 232 -17.07 -11.88 -29.72
N ALA A 233 -18.37 -12.00 -29.90
CA ALA A 233 -19.02 -11.83 -31.19
C ALA A 233 -20.42 -11.22 -31.01
N PHE A 234 -20.89 -10.48 -32.02
CA PHE A 234 -22.30 -10.21 -32.20
C PHE A 234 -22.96 -11.34 -32.97
N TYR A 235 -24.12 -11.74 -32.50
CA TYR A 235 -25.04 -12.69 -33.09
C TYR A 235 -26.30 -11.94 -33.52
N ASP A 236 -26.59 -11.90 -34.80
CA ASP A 236 -27.75 -11.25 -35.38
C ASP A 236 -28.90 -12.25 -35.39
N VAL A 237 -29.90 -12.04 -34.52
CA VAL A 237 -31.00 -12.97 -34.23
C VAL A 237 -32.33 -12.37 -34.69
N ALA A 238 -33.10 -13.10 -35.50
CA ALA A 238 -34.42 -12.72 -35.97
C ALA A 238 -35.50 -13.00 -34.92
N PHE A 239 -36.28 -12.01 -34.57
CA PHE A 239 -37.47 -12.06 -33.72
C PHE A 239 -38.71 -11.83 -34.62
N ALA A 240 -39.72 -12.69 -34.54
CA ALA A 240 -40.96 -12.48 -35.26
C ALA A 240 -41.78 -11.35 -34.61
N LEU A 241 -42.38 -10.45 -35.41
CA LEU A 241 -43.31 -9.43 -34.91
C LEU A 241 -44.74 -9.99 -34.88
N GLU A 242 -45.52 -9.73 -33.82
CA GLU A 242 -46.93 -10.10 -33.74
C GLU A 242 -47.73 -9.48 -34.90
N SER A 243 -47.34 -8.29 -35.36
CA SER A 243 -47.91 -7.60 -36.51
C SER A 243 -47.53 -8.14 -37.87
N GLY A 244 -46.68 -9.15 -37.90
CA GLY A 244 -46.02 -9.72 -39.11
C GLY A 244 -44.66 -9.06 -39.43
N GLY A 245 -43.81 -9.85 -40.05
CA GLY A 245 -42.41 -9.47 -40.35
C GLY A 245 -41.42 -9.86 -39.23
N GLU A 246 -40.21 -9.40 -39.38
CA GLU A 246 -39.08 -9.76 -38.49
C GLU A 246 -38.35 -8.53 -37.99
N LEU A 247 -37.82 -8.61 -36.78
CA LEU A 247 -36.94 -7.65 -36.16
C LEU A 247 -35.59 -8.32 -35.84
N VAL A 248 -34.48 -7.86 -36.46
CA VAL A 248 -33.16 -8.42 -36.24
C VAL A 248 -32.44 -7.68 -35.08
N ILE A 249 -32.05 -8.46 -34.08
CA ILE A 249 -31.38 -7.96 -32.86
C ILE A 249 -29.95 -8.51 -32.80
N ALA A 250 -28.97 -7.60 -32.64
CA ALA A 250 -27.59 -8.00 -32.42
C ALA A 250 -27.31 -8.17 -30.91
N THR A 251 -27.01 -9.39 -30.47
CA THR A 251 -26.65 -9.68 -29.08
C THR A 251 -25.25 -10.28 -28.96
N THR A 252 -24.58 -10.01 -27.86
CA THR A 252 -23.31 -10.68 -27.47
C THR A 252 -23.54 -11.85 -26.54
N ARG A 253 -24.80 -12.01 -26.03
CA ARG A 253 -25.18 -13.00 -25.02
C ARG A 253 -26.42 -13.82 -25.46
N PRO A 254 -26.33 -14.59 -26.56
CA PRO A 254 -27.46 -15.36 -27.04
C PRO A 254 -27.95 -16.41 -26.02
N GLU A 255 -27.11 -16.88 -25.11
CA GLU A 255 -27.48 -17.79 -24.03
C GLU A 255 -28.51 -17.22 -23.05
N LEU A 256 -28.70 -15.90 -23.02
CA LEU A 256 -29.75 -15.24 -22.20
C LEU A 256 -31.08 -15.06 -22.95
N LEU A 257 -31.19 -15.53 -24.18
CA LEU A 257 -32.45 -15.46 -24.95
C LEU A 257 -33.66 -16.04 -24.20
N PRO A 258 -33.56 -17.17 -23.44
CA PRO A 258 -34.69 -17.65 -22.63
C PRO A 258 -35.11 -16.72 -21.49
N ALA A 259 -34.21 -15.81 -21.07
CA ALA A 259 -34.48 -14.77 -20.06
C ALA A 259 -34.90 -13.43 -20.68
N CYS A 260 -35.13 -13.33 -21.97
CA CYS A 260 -35.57 -12.11 -22.64
C CYS A 260 -36.94 -11.71 -22.14
N VAL A 261 -37.10 -10.46 -21.70
CA VAL A 261 -38.32 -9.88 -21.12
C VAL A 261 -38.76 -8.61 -21.82
N GLY A 262 -38.00 -8.12 -22.78
CA GLY A 262 -38.29 -6.92 -23.54
C GLY A 262 -37.30 -6.65 -24.65
N ILE A 263 -37.60 -5.66 -25.47
CA ILE A 263 -36.73 -5.13 -26.52
C ILE A 263 -36.73 -3.62 -26.43
N ALA A 264 -35.55 -3.02 -26.46
CA ALA A 264 -35.37 -1.58 -26.38
C ALA A 264 -34.69 -1.02 -27.64
N ALA A 265 -35.14 0.17 -28.09
CA ALA A 265 -34.49 0.96 -29.14
C ALA A 265 -34.47 2.44 -28.74
N HIS A 266 -33.57 3.23 -29.34
CA HIS A 266 -33.49 4.66 -29.07
C HIS A 266 -34.75 5.38 -29.58
N PRO A 267 -35.36 6.30 -28.82
CA PRO A 267 -36.62 7.00 -29.21
C PRO A 267 -36.48 7.80 -30.51
N ASP A 268 -35.27 8.29 -30.82
CA ASP A 268 -35.01 9.09 -32.03
C ASP A 268 -34.57 8.23 -33.22
N ASP A 269 -34.46 6.88 -33.06
CA ASP A 269 -34.14 6.00 -34.18
C ASP A 269 -35.40 5.75 -35.04
N GLY A 270 -35.45 6.42 -36.18
CA GLY A 270 -36.55 6.34 -37.13
C GLY A 270 -36.85 4.92 -37.65
N ARG A 271 -35.91 4.01 -37.61
CA ARG A 271 -36.04 2.61 -38.06
C ARG A 271 -37.04 1.81 -37.22
N TYR A 272 -37.13 2.12 -35.90
CA TYR A 272 -37.88 1.33 -34.94
C TYR A 272 -39.04 2.07 -34.29
N ARG A 273 -39.21 3.38 -34.56
CA ARG A 273 -40.26 4.24 -33.94
C ARG A 273 -41.66 3.66 -34.10
N SER A 274 -42.00 3.06 -35.28
CA SER A 274 -43.30 2.45 -35.55
C SER A 274 -43.56 1.13 -34.80
N LEU A 275 -42.53 0.55 -34.18
CA LEU A 275 -42.63 -0.71 -33.45
C LEU A 275 -42.86 -0.49 -31.94
N PHE A 276 -42.71 0.72 -31.43
CA PHE A 276 -42.95 1.00 -30.00
C PHE A 276 -44.38 0.70 -29.60
N GLY A 277 -44.53 -0.07 -28.52
CA GLY A 277 -45.84 -0.52 -28.03
C GLY A 277 -46.31 -1.84 -28.65
N GLN A 278 -45.66 -2.32 -29.69
CA GLN A 278 -45.88 -3.65 -30.25
C GLN A 278 -45.14 -4.72 -29.46
N ARG A 279 -45.38 -5.99 -29.82
CA ARG A 279 -44.66 -7.14 -29.22
C ARG A 279 -43.91 -7.93 -30.30
N ALA A 280 -42.77 -8.48 -29.90
CA ALA A 280 -42.03 -9.44 -30.70
C ALA A 280 -41.99 -10.78 -29.96
N ILE A 281 -41.85 -11.87 -30.72
CA ILE A 281 -41.81 -13.25 -30.25
C ILE A 281 -40.35 -13.72 -30.32
N THR A 282 -39.77 -14.16 -29.17
CA THR A 282 -38.42 -14.68 -29.17
C THR A 282 -38.31 -15.97 -29.97
N PRO A 283 -37.24 -16.17 -30.78
CA PRO A 283 -37.02 -17.43 -31.43
C PRO A 283 -36.72 -18.55 -30.40
N LEU A 284 -36.96 -19.81 -30.79
CA LEU A 284 -36.78 -21.00 -29.96
C LEU A 284 -37.71 -21.12 -28.74
N PHE A 285 -37.91 -20.01 -28.00
CA PHE A 285 -38.64 -20.01 -26.74
C PHE A 285 -40.03 -19.44 -26.86
N HIS A 286 -40.37 -18.82 -27.99
CA HIS A 286 -41.71 -18.31 -28.35
C HIS A 286 -42.35 -17.40 -27.28
N VAL A 287 -41.52 -16.56 -26.62
CA VAL A 287 -41.97 -15.63 -25.59
C VAL A 287 -42.38 -14.32 -26.24
N PRO A 288 -43.62 -13.83 -26.05
CA PRO A 288 -44.02 -12.52 -26.51
C PRO A 288 -43.48 -11.42 -25.56
N VAL A 289 -42.62 -10.53 -26.07
CA VAL A 289 -41.96 -9.47 -25.31
C VAL A 289 -42.29 -8.07 -25.85
N PRO A 290 -42.46 -7.04 -25.00
CA PRO A 290 -42.79 -5.68 -25.44
C PRO A 290 -41.60 -4.98 -26.07
N ILE A 291 -41.86 -4.11 -27.07
CA ILE A 291 -40.88 -3.22 -27.68
C ILE A 291 -41.10 -1.81 -27.13
N PHE A 292 -40.07 -1.19 -26.55
CA PHE A 292 -40.20 0.12 -25.90
C PHE A 292 -39.01 1.06 -26.22
N PRO A 293 -39.26 2.41 -26.17
CA PRO A 293 -38.19 3.39 -26.34
C PRO A 293 -37.31 3.49 -25.08
N SER A 294 -35.99 3.64 -25.27
CA SER A 294 -35.04 4.00 -24.22
C SER A 294 -33.86 4.83 -24.74
N PRO A 295 -33.56 6.01 -24.14
CA PRO A 295 -32.41 6.82 -24.51
C PRO A 295 -31.07 6.16 -24.13
N LEU A 296 -31.08 5.08 -23.37
CA LEU A 296 -29.87 4.32 -22.99
C LEU A 296 -29.36 3.42 -24.10
N VAL A 297 -30.14 3.18 -25.16
CA VAL A 297 -29.74 2.37 -26.31
C VAL A 297 -28.89 3.23 -27.27
N ASP A 298 -27.73 2.72 -27.63
CA ASP A 298 -26.88 3.32 -28.68
C ASP A 298 -27.38 2.88 -30.06
N PRO A 299 -27.95 3.77 -30.89
CA PRO A 299 -28.51 3.44 -32.19
C PRO A 299 -27.44 3.00 -33.21
N GLN A 300 -26.15 3.21 -32.93
CA GLN A 300 -25.02 2.84 -33.81
C GLN A 300 -24.40 1.50 -33.42
N LYS A 301 -24.76 0.93 -32.24
CA LYS A 301 -24.18 -0.31 -31.76
C LYS A 301 -25.01 -1.52 -32.24
N GLY A 302 -24.35 -2.50 -32.87
CA GLY A 302 -25.03 -3.69 -33.43
C GLY A 302 -26.04 -3.31 -34.50
N THR A 303 -27.32 -3.67 -34.28
CA THR A 303 -28.46 -3.27 -35.15
C THR A 303 -29.17 -2.02 -34.66
N GLY A 304 -28.75 -1.42 -33.53
CA GLY A 304 -29.41 -0.28 -32.88
C GLY A 304 -30.65 -0.65 -32.06
N VAL A 305 -30.93 -1.93 -31.93
CA VAL A 305 -31.99 -2.47 -31.07
C VAL A 305 -31.39 -3.61 -30.23
N VAL A 306 -31.80 -3.69 -28.96
CA VAL A 306 -31.23 -4.64 -28.00
C VAL A 306 -32.33 -5.49 -27.35
N MET A 307 -32.04 -6.77 -27.08
CA MET A 307 -32.89 -7.57 -26.22
C MET A 307 -32.58 -7.23 -24.75
N VAL A 308 -33.60 -7.11 -23.93
CA VAL A 308 -33.53 -6.88 -22.50
C VAL A 308 -33.71 -8.21 -21.78
N CYS A 309 -32.71 -8.63 -21.04
CA CYS A 309 -32.71 -9.91 -20.32
C CYS A 309 -32.66 -9.71 -18.81
N THR A 310 -33.01 -10.72 -18.02
CA THR A 310 -32.88 -10.66 -16.56
C THR A 310 -31.82 -11.68 -16.08
N PHE A 311 -30.47 -11.33 -16.02
CA PHE A 311 -29.89 -10.03 -16.37
C PHE A 311 -28.61 -10.23 -17.16
N GLY A 312 -28.40 -9.46 -18.20
CA GLY A 312 -27.17 -9.47 -19.01
C GLY A 312 -26.12 -8.49 -18.50
N ASP A 313 -26.56 -7.29 -18.06
CA ASP A 313 -25.70 -6.24 -17.53
C ASP A 313 -26.48 -5.29 -16.58
N GLN A 314 -25.82 -4.20 -16.15
CA GLN A 314 -26.39 -3.19 -15.28
C GLN A 314 -27.56 -2.43 -15.93
N THR A 315 -27.54 -2.24 -17.23
CA THR A 315 -28.59 -1.52 -17.97
C THR A 315 -29.89 -2.34 -17.99
N ASP A 316 -29.77 -3.66 -18.11
CA ASP A 316 -30.91 -4.57 -18.00
C ASP A 316 -31.61 -4.45 -16.62
N VAL A 317 -30.82 -4.32 -15.54
CA VAL A 317 -31.34 -4.12 -14.18
C VAL A 317 -32.09 -2.80 -14.08
N GLN A 318 -31.59 -1.74 -14.72
CA GLN A 318 -32.26 -0.43 -14.75
C GLN A 318 -33.61 -0.52 -15.48
N TRP A 319 -33.66 -1.09 -16.69
CA TRP A 319 -34.90 -1.26 -17.45
C TRP A 319 -35.91 -2.12 -16.70
N TRP A 320 -35.44 -3.22 -16.09
CA TRP A 320 -36.30 -4.09 -15.27
C TRP A 320 -37.00 -3.32 -14.16
N ARG A 321 -36.28 -2.47 -13.40
CA ARG A 321 -36.84 -1.63 -12.33
C ARG A 321 -37.80 -0.56 -12.86
N GLU A 322 -37.37 0.17 -13.89
CA GLU A 322 -38.13 1.31 -14.44
C GLU A 322 -39.44 0.88 -15.11
N ARG A 323 -39.44 -0.30 -15.69
CA ARG A 323 -40.59 -0.80 -16.50
C ARG A 323 -41.40 -1.87 -15.77
N GLY A 324 -41.00 -2.32 -14.60
CA GLY A 324 -41.68 -3.42 -13.91
C GLY A 324 -41.71 -4.71 -14.72
N LEU A 325 -40.58 -5.04 -15.42
CA LEU A 325 -40.50 -6.23 -16.26
C LEU A 325 -40.49 -7.51 -15.41
N PRO A 326 -40.96 -8.66 -15.91
CA PRO A 326 -40.93 -9.92 -15.17
C PRO A 326 -39.50 -10.39 -14.90
N LEU A 327 -39.30 -11.15 -13.82
CA LEU A 327 -38.01 -11.74 -13.46
C LEU A 327 -37.94 -13.17 -13.98
N ARG A 328 -36.99 -13.44 -14.90
CA ARG A 328 -36.73 -14.76 -15.48
C ARG A 328 -35.27 -15.19 -15.27
N GLN A 329 -34.98 -15.73 -14.10
CA GLN A 329 -33.61 -16.13 -13.76
C GLN A 329 -33.28 -17.49 -14.38
N VAL A 330 -32.41 -17.52 -15.38
CA VAL A 330 -31.92 -18.73 -16.04
C VAL A 330 -30.57 -19.22 -15.53
N LEU A 331 -29.79 -18.39 -14.84
CA LEU A 331 -28.48 -18.73 -14.30
C LEU A 331 -28.53 -19.05 -12.80
N GLY A 332 -27.85 -20.12 -12.40
CA GLY A 332 -27.58 -20.46 -11.01
C GLY A 332 -26.39 -19.71 -10.44
N ARG A 333 -26.18 -19.80 -9.12
CA ARG A 333 -25.04 -19.20 -8.41
C ARG A 333 -23.71 -19.78 -8.88
N ASP A 334 -23.68 -21.01 -9.37
CA ASP A 334 -22.55 -21.74 -9.95
C ASP A 334 -22.26 -21.35 -11.43
N GLY A 335 -23.03 -20.43 -12.01
CA GLY A 335 -22.92 -20.02 -13.41
C GLY A 335 -23.40 -21.07 -14.40
N ARG A 336 -24.28 -21.97 -13.97
CA ARG A 336 -24.91 -22.98 -14.85
C ARG A 336 -26.36 -22.63 -15.12
N MET A 337 -26.86 -23.09 -16.26
CA MET A 337 -28.28 -22.94 -16.64
C MET A 337 -29.16 -23.73 -15.67
N ARG A 338 -30.11 -23.03 -15.02
CA ARG A 338 -31.07 -23.61 -14.08
C ARG A 338 -32.17 -24.40 -14.82
N LEU A 339 -32.81 -25.31 -14.11
CA LEU A 339 -34.03 -25.91 -14.60
C LEU A 339 -35.20 -24.92 -14.51
N VAL A 340 -35.80 -24.56 -15.65
CA VAL A 340 -37.03 -23.76 -15.72
C VAL A 340 -38.04 -24.47 -16.65
N ARG A 341 -39.31 -24.09 -16.51
CA ARG A 341 -40.40 -24.70 -17.33
C ARG A 341 -41.24 -23.59 -17.95
N PHE A 342 -41.18 -23.49 -19.26
CA PHE A 342 -42.09 -22.62 -20.04
C PHE A 342 -43.51 -23.11 -19.95
N GLY A 343 -44.47 -22.22 -19.88
CA GLY A 343 -45.88 -22.49 -19.60
C GLY A 343 -46.25 -22.42 -18.13
N ALA A 344 -45.27 -22.30 -17.18
CA ALA A 344 -45.52 -22.00 -15.77
C ALA A 344 -45.73 -20.48 -15.57
N GLU A 345 -46.22 -20.10 -14.38
CA GLU A 345 -46.35 -18.70 -13.97
C GLU A 345 -45.00 -17.96 -14.08
N GLY A 346 -45.00 -16.81 -14.71
CA GLY A 346 -43.81 -16.01 -15.00
C GLY A 346 -42.96 -16.50 -16.17
N TRP A 347 -43.30 -17.64 -16.79
CA TRP A 347 -42.58 -18.27 -17.92
C TRP A 347 -43.52 -18.48 -19.11
N GLU A 348 -44.34 -17.49 -19.47
CA GLU A 348 -45.27 -17.54 -20.56
C GLU A 348 -44.57 -17.76 -21.88
N SER A 349 -45.15 -18.63 -22.72
CA SER A 349 -44.69 -18.93 -24.09
C SER A 349 -45.92 -19.28 -24.93
N VAL A 350 -45.98 -18.86 -26.20
CA VAL A 350 -47.06 -19.25 -27.13
C VAL A 350 -46.91 -20.64 -27.66
N ASP A 351 -45.75 -21.26 -27.52
CA ASP A 351 -45.44 -22.67 -27.79
C ASP A 351 -44.50 -23.24 -26.73
N ALA A 352 -45.11 -23.56 -25.56
CA ALA A 352 -44.33 -24.02 -24.40
C ALA A 352 -43.65 -25.38 -24.61
N ASP A 353 -44.24 -26.25 -25.44
CA ASP A 353 -43.67 -27.59 -25.72
C ASP A 353 -42.37 -27.48 -26.51
N THR A 354 -42.34 -26.65 -27.54
CA THR A 354 -41.13 -26.36 -28.33
C THR A 354 -40.08 -25.62 -27.47
N ALA A 355 -40.49 -24.61 -26.69
CA ALA A 355 -39.62 -23.88 -25.77
C ALA A 355 -38.93 -24.84 -24.78
N ASN A 356 -39.68 -25.74 -24.15
CA ASN A 356 -39.14 -26.72 -23.20
C ASN A 356 -38.18 -27.73 -23.83
N ARG A 357 -38.43 -28.17 -25.08
CA ARG A 357 -37.48 -29.06 -25.81
C ARG A 357 -36.13 -28.37 -26.03
N HIS A 358 -36.13 -27.14 -26.54
CA HIS A 358 -34.88 -26.37 -26.71
C HIS A 358 -34.20 -26.06 -25.38
N TYR A 359 -34.97 -25.70 -24.34
CA TYR A 359 -34.38 -25.34 -23.04
C TYR A 359 -33.77 -26.55 -22.31
N ALA A 360 -34.36 -27.74 -22.45
CA ALA A 360 -33.83 -28.97 -21.82
C ALA A 360 -32.37 -29.25 -22.23
N GLU A 361 -31.96 -28.84 -23.41
CA GLU A 361 -30.59 -28.99 -23.90
C GLU A 361 -29.60 -28.05 -23.27
N LEU A 362 -30.08 -27.01 -22.57
CA LEU A 362 -29.24 -26.00 -21.92
C LEU A 362 -29.01 -26.31 -20.43
N VAL A 363 -29.98 -26.97 -19.77
CA VAL A 363 -29.98 -27.23 -18.33
C VAL A 363 -28.67 -27.84 -17.83
N GLY A 364 -28.09 -27.29 -16.76
CA GLY A 364 -26.83 -27.73 -16.16
C GLY A 364 -25.56 -27.35 -16.94
N ARG A 365 -25.68 -26.80 -18.14
CA ARG A 365 -24.50 -26.35 -18.92
C ARG A 365 -23.96 -25.02 -18.34
N PRO A 366 -22.63 -24.83 -18.28
CA PRO A 366 -22.03 -23.53 -18.03
C PRO A 366 -22.31 -22.55 -19.17
N VAL A 367 -22.27 -21.25 -18.90
CA VAL A 367 -22.62 -20.16 -19.83
C VAL A 367 -22.01 -20.34 -21.23
N HIS A 368 -20.71 -20.65 -21.33
CA HIS A 368 -20.05 -20.79 -22.63
C HIS A 368 -20.57 -21.97 -23.45
N ALA A 369 -20.87 -23.11 -22.81
CA ALA A 369 -21.41 -24.29 -23.49
C ALA A 369 -22.89 -24.10 -23.86
N ALA A 370 -23.66 -23.37 -23.03
CA ALA A 370 -25.03 -22.98 -23.34
C ALA A 370 -25.07 -22.01 -24.54
N ARG A 371 -24.13 -21.05 -24.61
CA ARG A 371 -23.99 -20.14 -25.77
C ARG A 371 -23.72 -20.91 -27.07
N GLN A 372 -22.79 -21.85 -27.07
CA GLN A 372 -22.52 -22.68 -28.24
C GLN A 372 -23.78 -23.42 -28.68
N ARG A 373 -24.47 -24.11 -27.75
CA ARG A 373 -25.65 -24.90 -28.07
C ARG A 373 -26.80 -24.04 -28.60
N ILE A 374 -27.06 -22.87 -28.01
CA ILE A 374 -28.16 -22.01 -28.48
C ILE A 374 -27.86 -21.42 -29.88
N VAL A 375 -26.60 -21.10 -30.18
CA VAL A 375 -26.20 -20.64 -31.52
C VAL A 375 -26.45 -21.73 -32.57
N GLU A 376 -26.15 -22.99 -32.26
CA GLU A 376 -26.48 -24.14 -33.11
C GLU A 376 -28.00 -24.23 -33.33
N SER A 377 -28.78 -24.16 -32.25
CA SER A 377 -30.25 -24.23 -32.35
C SER A 377 -30.87 -23.07 -33.12
N LEU A 378 -30.30 -21.84 -32.99
CA LEU A 378 -30.73 -20.65 -33.77
C LEU A 378 -30.42 -20.83 -35.25
N ARG A 379 -29.28 -21.43 -35.58
CA ARG A 379 -28.90 -21.77 -37.00
C ARG A 379 -29.85 -22.82 -37.60
N ASP A 380 -30.11 -23.88 -36.86
CA ASP A 380 -30.99 -24.95 -37.27
C ASP A 380 -32.43 -24.46 -37.48
N ALA A 381 -32.90 -23.52 -36.65
CA ALA A 381 -34.21 -22.90 -36.75
C ALA A 381 -34.29 -21.78 -37.81
N GLY A 382 -33.18 -21.44 -38.48
CA GLY A 382 -33.12 -20.32 -39.44
C GLY A 382 -33.26 -18.94 -38.82
N ALA A 383 -33.13 -18.83 -37.50
CA ALA A 383 -33.25 -17.55 -36.77
C ALA A 383 -31.92 -16.82 -36.57
N LEU A 384 -30.77 -17.42 -36.91
CA LEU A 384 -29.47 -16.76 -36.97
C LEU A 384 -29.28 -16.13 -38.36
N CYS A 385 -29.34 -14.81 -38.47
CA CYS A 385 -29.38 -14.09 -39.75
C CYS A 385 -28.02 -14.00 -40.45
N SER A 386 -26.93 -14.13 -39.72
CA SER A 386 -25.56 -14.03 -40.28
C SER A 386 -24.57 -14.86 -39.47
N GLU A 387 -23.38 -15.15 -40.04
CA GLU A 387 -22.30 -15.67 -39.24
C GLU A 387 -21.87 -14.69 -38.16
N PRO A 388 -21.46 -15.17 -36.96
CA PRO A 388 -21.10 -14.32 -35.84
C PRO A 388 -19.98 -13.35 -36.19
N ARG A 389 -20.19 -12.04 -35.89
CA ARG A 389 -19.23 -10.98 -36.20
C ARG A 389 -18.32 -10.79 -34.99
N ALA A 390 -17.02 -11.12 -35.13
CA ALA A 390 -16.02 -10.97 -34.06
C ALA A 390 -15.91 -9.52 -33.58
N ILE A 391 -15.83 -9.34 -32.26
CA ILE A 391 -15.63 -8.03 -31.61
C ILE A 391 -14.66 -8.16 -30.43
N GLU A 392 -14.06 -7.05 -30.03
CA GLU A 392 -13.45 -6.89 -28.73
C GLU A 392 -14.31 -5.92 -27.90
N HIS A 393 -14.63 -6.29 -26.68
CA HIS A 393 -15.44 -5.45 -25.79
C HIS A 393 -15.02 -5.60 -24.35
N VAL A 394 -15.31 -4.55 -23.54
CA VAL A 394 -15.02 -4.52 -22.12
C VAL A 394 -16.07 -5.34 -21.37
N VAL A 395 -15.61 -6.22 -20.50
CA VAL A 395 -16.45 -7.04 -19.62
C VAL A 395 -15.96 -6.90 -18.18
N LYS A 396 -16.89 -6.90 -17.24
CA LYS A 396 -16.61 -6.81 -15.81
C LYS A 396 -16.21 -8.16 -15.23
N PHE A 397 -15.12 -8.17 -14.48
CA PHE A 397 -14.61 -9.31 -13.73
C PHE A 397 -14.46 -8.95 -12.26
N TYR A 398 -14.55 -9.92 -11.38
CA TYR A 398 -13.96 -9.81 -10.07
C TYR A 398 -12.43 -9.76 -10.21
N GLU A 399 -11.75 -8.87 -9.50
CA GLU A 399 -10.29 -8.66 -9.63
C GLU A 399 -9.45 -9.95 -9.42
N LYS A 400 -10.00 -10.92 -8.68
CA LYS A 400 -9.38 -12.25 -8.42
C LYS A 400 -10.06 -13.40 -9.15
N GLY A 401 -11.14 -13.11 -9.92
CA GLY A 401 -11.92 -14.10 -10.68
C GLY A 401 -11.37 -14.28 -12.09
N ASP A 402 -11.63 -15.46 -12.66
CA ASP A 402 -11.21 -15.82 -14.00
C ASP A 402 -12.37 -15.80 -15.01
N ARG A 403 -13.63 -15.74 -14.51
CA ARG A 403 -14.85 -15.64 -15.33
C ARG A 403 -15.50 -14.26 -15.21
N PRO A 404 -16.25 -13.83 -16.24
CA PRO A 404 -17.06 -12.62 -16.17
C PRO A 404 -18.06 -12.65 -15.01
N LEU A 405 -18.32 -11.48 -14.41
CA LEU A 405 -19.38 -11.31 -13.43
C LEU A 405 -20.76 -11.49 -14.08
N GLU A 406 -21.66 -12.15 -13.34
CA GLU A 406 -23.06 -12.26 -13.69
C GLU A 406 -23.92 -11.36 -12.79
N PHE A 407 -25.13 -11.02 -13.21
CA PHE A 407 -26.11 -10.32 -12.37
C PHE A 407 -27.16 -11.32 -11.90
N LEU A 408 -27.18 -11.60 -10.60
CA LEU A 408 -28.12 -12.56 -10.02
C LEU A 408 -28.98 -11.91 -8.92
N PRO A 409 -30.28 -12.21 -8.85
CA PRO A 409 -31.11 -11.85 -7.71
C PRO A 409 -30.60 -12.59 -6.48
N THR A 410 -30.09 -11.83 -5.53
CA THR A 410 -29.59 -12.35 -4.26
C THR A 410 -29.88 -11.34 -3.16
N ARG A 411 -30.14 -11.83 -1.95
CA ARG A 411 -30.30 -10.97 -0.77
C ARG A 411 -28.93 -10.59 -0.28
N GLN A 412 -28.70 -9.27 -0.14
CA GLN A 412 -27.42 -8.72 0.30
C GLN A 412 -27.63 -7.61 1.32
N TRP A 413 -26.61 -7.36 2.15
CA TRP A 413 -26.52 -6.22 3.04
C TRP A 413 -25.74 -5.08 2.39
N PHE A 414 -26.23 -3.86 2.57
CA PHE A 414 -25.63 -2.65 1.97
C PHE A 414 -25.44 -1.54 2.99
N VAL A 415 -24.38 -0.74 2.81
CA VAL A 415 -24.19 0.58 3.44
C VAL A 415 -24.56 1.65 2.42
N ARG A 416 -25.45 2.59 2.81
CA ARG A 416 -25.88 3.73 1.97
C ARG A 416 -24.71 4.68 1.74
N LEU A 417 -24.27 4.81 0.51
CA LEU A 417 -23.19 5.73 0.10
C LEU A 417 -23.59 6.65 -1.06
N LEU A 418 -24.57 6.27 -1.88
CA LEU A 418 -24.96 7.06 -3.06
C LEU A 418 -25.49 8.44 -2.71
N ASP A 419 -26.26 8.56 -1.64
CA ASP A 419 -26.78 9.83 -1.12
C ASP A 419 -25.75 10.65 -0.33
N LYS A 420 -24.57 10.10 -0.05
CA LYS A 420 -23.48 10.71 0.71
C LYS A 420 -22.34 11.26 -0.14
N LYS A 421 -22.41 11.14 -1.47
CA LYS A 421 -21.30 11.54 -2.37
C LYS A 421 -20.75 12.95 -2.09
N ALA A 422 -21.63 13.93 -1.90
CA ALA A 422 -21.21 15.31 -1.64
C ALA A 422 -20.45 15.44 -0.31
N ALA A 423 -20.91 14.78 0.75
CA ALA A 423 -20.24 14.75 2.05
C ALA A 423 -18.91 14.01 1.99
N LEU A 424 -18.84 12.88 1.27
CA LEU A 424 -17.60 12.12 1.04
C LEU A 424 -16.56 12.95 0.29
N LEU A 425 -16.96 13.69 -0.74
CA LEU A 425 -16.06 14.61 -1.46
C LEU A 425 -15.52 15.70 -0.53
N ALA A 426 -16.39 16.30 0.29
CA ALA A 426 -16.00 17.32 1.25
C ALA A 426 -14.98 16.77 2.26
N LYS A 427 -15.21 15.57 2.83
CA LYS A 427 -14.25 14.93 3.75
C LYS A 427 -12.91 14.61 3.07
N GLY A 428 -12.94 14.18 1.80
CA GLY A 428 -11.70 14.00 1.02
C GLY A 428 -10.91 15.27 0.79
N ASP A 429 -11.59 16.43 0.70
CA ASP A 429 -10.97 17.76 0.56
C ASP A 429 -10.44 18.32 1.90
N GLU A 430 -10.97 17.89 3.05
CA GLU A 430 -10.42 18.22 4.38
C GLU A 430 -9.07 17.55 4.65
N ILE A 431 -8.77 16.41 3.99
CA ILE A 431 -7.53 15.63 4.15
C ILE A 431 -6.43 16.22 3.26
N ARG A 432 -5.21 16.28 3.79
CA ARG A 432 -4.01 16.66 3.01
C ARG A 432 -3.41 15.44 2.34
N TRP A 433 -3.35 15.45 1.00
CA TRP A 433 -2.81 14.35 0.20
C TRP A 433 -1.35 14.61 -0.21
N HIS A 434 -0.50 13.61 -0.07
CA HIS A 434 0.91 13.68 -0.44
C HIS A 434 1.26 12.55 -1.43
N PRO A 435 1.48 12.87 -2.73
CA PRO A 435 1.34 14.19 -3.37
C PRO A 435 -0.14 14.60 -3.59
N ASP A 436 -0.41 15.89 -3.67
CA ASP A 436 -1.77 16.46 -3.75
C ASP A 436 -2.59 15.92 -4.92
N TYR A 437 -1.97 15.67 -6.08
CA TYR A 437 -2.67 15.15 -7.26
C TYR A 437 -3.32 13.77 -7.05
N MET A 438 -2.93 13.01 -6.05
CA MET A 438 -3.54 11.70 -5.73
C MET A 438 -4.98 11.84 -5.21
N ARG A 439 -5.36 13.04 -4.73
CA ARG A 439 -6.74 13.37 -4.37
C ARG A 439 -7.71 13.19 -5.55
N LEU A 440 -7.26 13.44 -6.80
CA LEU A 440 -8.10 13.25 -7.98
C LEU A 440 -8.56 11.80 -8.16
N ARG A 441 -7.76 10.81 -7.75
CA ARG A 441 -8.18 9.41 -7.81
C ARG A 441 -9.35 9.12 -6.85
N TYR A 442 -9.31 9.70 -5.64
CA TYR A 442 -10.39 9.61 -4.67
C TYR A 442 -11.65 10.32 -5.18
N ARG A 443 -11.52 11.56 -5.69
CA ARG A 443 -12.64 12.34 -6.25
C ARG A 443 -13.33 11.61 -7.40
N ASN A 444 -12.56 11.21 -8.41
CA ASN A 444 -13.08 10.49 -9.57
C ASN A 444 -13.80 9.20 -9.16
N TRP A 445 -13.27 8.47 -8.20
CA TRP A 445 -13.92 7.27 -7.67
C TRP A 445 -15.26 7.61 -7.02
N THR A 446 -15.30 8.58 -6.13
CA THR A 446 -16.49 9.00 -5.38
C THR A 446 -17.60 9.53 -6.31
N GLU A 447 -17.23 10.34 -7.30
CA GLU A 447 -18.17 10.88 -8.30
C GLU A 447 -18.82 9.78 -9.15
N ASN A 448 -18.07 8.72 -9.49
CA ASN A 448 -18.50 7.61 -10.34
C ASN A 448 -19.09 6.40 -9.57
N LEU A 449 -19.41 6.54 -8.29
CA LEU A 449 -20.13 5.50 -7.57
C LEU A 449 -21.51 5.26 -8.23
N SER A 450 -21.82 3.98 -8.47
CA SER A 450 -23.08 3.56 -9.10
C SER A 450 -23.92 2.66 -8.21
N PHE A 451 -23.35 2.16 -7.12
CA PHE A 451 -23.98 1.27 -6.15
C PHE A 451 -23.65 1.70 -4.72
N ASP A 452 -24.58 1.43 -3.81
CA ASP A 452 -24.29 1.37 -2.38
C ASP A 452 -23.28 0.25 -2.10
N TRP A 453 -22.59 0.34 -0.98
CA TRP A 453 -21.54 -0.64 -0.65
C TRP A 453 -22.15 -1.97 -0.19
N CYS A 454 -22.05 -3.01 -1.01
CA CYS A 454 -22.42 -4.38 -0.64
C CYS A 454 -21.41 -4.93 0.35
N ILE A 455 -21.85 -5.19 1.58
CA ILE A 455 -20.99 -5.61 2.70
C ILE A 455 -21.10 -7.09 3.06
N SER A 456 -22.00 -7.85 2.44
CA SER A 456 -22.17 -9.29 2.69
C SER A 456 -21.36 -10.13 1.70
N ARG A 457 -20.75 -11.20 2.19
CA ARG A 457 -20.01 -12.19 1.41
C ARG A 457 -20.41 -13.59 1.82
N GLN A 458 -20.69 -14.46 0.86
CA GLN A 458 -21.05 -15.86 1.04
C GLN A 458 -19.78 -16.70 1.24
N ARG A 459 -19.13 -16.47 2.40
CA ARG A 459 -17.85 -17.09 2.78
C ARG A 459 -17.92 -17.70 4.18
N TYR A 460 -16.95 -18.53 4.51
CA TYR A 460 -16.91 -19.26 5.78
C TYR A 460 -15.97 -18.60 6.80
N PHE A 461 -14.84 -18.04 6.34
CA PHE A 461 -13.84 -17.39 7.18
C PHE A 461 -13.89 -15.88 7.03
N GLY A 462 -14.37 -15.21 8.05
CA GLY A 462 -14.56 -13.76 8.11
C GLY A 462 -15.28 -13.36 9.39
N VAL A 463 -15.55 -12.06 9.53
CA VAL A 463 -16.36 -11.58 10.66
C VAL A 463 -17.85 -11.77 10.33
N PRO A 464 -18.60 -12.59 11.08
CA PRO A 464 -20.01 -12.85 10.79
C PRO A 464 -20.87 -11.58 10.91
N ILE A 465 -21.90 -11.46 10.07
CA ILE A 465 -22.93 -10.43 10.19
C ILE A 465 -23.79 -10.78 11.41
N PRO A 466 -23.92 -9.91 12.44
CA PRO A 466 -24.50 -10.26 13.74
C PRO A 466 -26.05 -10.24 13.70
N VAL A 467 -26.65 -11.06 12.82
CA VAL A 467 -28.08 -11.05 12.54
C VAL A 467 -28.69 -12.45 12.51
N TRP A 468 -29.91 -12.58 13.00
CA TRP A 468 -30.80 -13.71 12.81
C TRP A 468 -32.12 -13.26 12.21
N TYR A 469 -32.89 -14.20 11.71
CA TYR A 469 -34.25 -13.94 11.17
C TYR A 469 -35.25 -14.81 11.91
N PRO A 470 -36.39 -14.23 12.38
CA PRO A 470 -37.46 -15.04 12.91
C PRO A 470 -38.03 -15.96 11.85
N LEU A 471 -38.47 -17.15 12.22
CA LEU A 471 -39.17 -18.08 11.34
C LEU A 471 -40.67 -18.04 11.66
N ASP A 472 -41.48 -17.97 10.61
CA ASP A 472 -42.92 -18.10 10.75
C ASP A 472 -43.34 -19.54 11.10
N GLU A 473 -44.64 -19.78 11.29
CA GLU A 473 -45.18 -21.09 11.58
C GLU A 473 -44.95 -22.14 10.45
N THR A 474 -44.58 -21.69 9.27
CA THR A 474 -44.25 -22.55 8.12
C THR A 474 -42.75 -22.76 7.95
N GLY A 475 -41.92 -22.17 8.82
CA GLY A 475 -40.45 -22.21 8.78
C GLY A 475 -39.83 -21.26 7.76
N ARG A 476 -40.58 -20.24 7.28
CA ARG A 476 -40.00 -19.22 6.34
C ARG A 476 -39.41 -18.07 7.12
N PRO A 477 -38.19 -17.59 6.72
CA PRO A 477 -37.57 -16.44 7.37
C PRO A 477 -38.31 -15.13 7.10
N ASP A 478 -38.55 -14.37 8.17
CA ASP A 478 -39.05 -13.00 8.08
C ASP A 478 -37.85 -12.05 7.91
N TYR A 479 -37.53 -11.72 6.67
CA TYR A 479 -36.44 -10.83 6.33
C TYR A 479 -36.72 -9.35 6.57
N ASP A 480 -37.98 -8.98 6.80
CA ASP A 480 -38.37 -7.58 7.04
C ASP A 480 -38.16 -7.19 8.51
N HIS A 481 -38.06 -8.17 9.41
CA HIS A 481 -37.83 -7.97 10.85
C HIS A 481 -36.59 -8.73 11.35
N PRO A 482 -35.37 -8.36 10.88
CA PRO A 482 -34.14 -9.01 11.31
C PRO A 482 -33.86 -8.76 12.80
N ILE A 483 -33.36 -9.77 13.50
CA ILE A 483 -32.91 -9.70 14.89
C ILE A 483 -31.41 -9.37 14.89
N VAL A 484 -31.06 -8.09 15.15
CA VAL A 484 -29.68 -7.65 15.29
C VAL A 484 -29.19 -7.91 16.70
N ALA A 485 -28.01 -8.50 16.86
CA ALA A 485 -27.41 -8.80 18.17
C ALA A 485 -27.28 -7.55 19.06
N GLU A 486 -27.55 -7.70 20.35
CA GLU A 486 -27.39 -6.62 21.33
C GLU A 486 -25.89 -6.33 21.57
N ARG A 487 -25.58 -5.09 21.98
CA ARG A 487 -24.17 -4.64 22.18
C ARG A 487 -23.41 -5.56 23.15
N GLU A 488 -24.08 -5.97 24.18
CA GLU A 488 -23.53 -6.81 25.27
C GLU A 488 -23.25 -8.26 24.84
N GLN A 489 -23.90 -8.72 23.77
CA GLN A 489 -23.67 -10.06 23.21
C GLN A 489 -22.44 -10.12 22.30
N LEU A 490 -22.01 -8.97 21.73
CA LEU A 490 -20.93 -8.92 20.74
C LEU A 490 -19.57 -9.31 21.35
N PRO A 491 -18.70 -10.00 20.62
CA PRO A 491 -18.90 -10.48 19.26
C PRO A 491 -19.64 -11.82 19.23
N VAL A 492 -20.52 -12.02 18.24
CA VAL A 492 -21.30 -13.25 18.03
C VAL A 492 -20.95 -13.92 16.69
N ASP A 493 -21.15 -15.23 16.61
CA ASP A 493 -21.31 -15.97 15.36
C ASP A 493 -22.75 -16.50 15.29
N PRO A 494 -23.66 -15.91 14.47
CA PRO A 494 -25.05 -16.33 14.42
C PRO A 494 -25.25 -17.81 14.08
N MET A 495 -24.29 -18.43 13.42
CA MET A 495 -24.36 -19.86 13.10
C MET A 495 -24.24 -20.77 14.35
N THR A 496 -23.63 -20.28 15.44
CA THR A 496 -23.42 -21.02 16.69
C THR A 496 -24.13 -20.40 17.89
N ASP A 497 -24.23 -19.07 17.91
CA ASP A 497 -24.81 -18.30 19.00
C ASP A 497 -26.35 -18.15 18.82
N VAL A 498 -27.04 -17.78 19.88
CA VAL A 498 -28.51 -17.72 19.96
C VAL A 498 -28.93 -16.27 20.26
N PRO A 499 -29.95 -15.71 19.59
CA PRO A 499 -30.45 -14.39 19.93
C PRO A 499 -31.09 -14.38 21.31
N ALA A 500 -31.03 -13.29 22.08
CA ALA A 500 -31.39 -13.20 23.49
C ALA A 500 -32.83 -13.67 23.82
N ALA A 501 -33.75 -13.53 22.89
CA ALA A 501 -35.15 -13.89 23.06
C ALA A 501 -35.50 -15.38 22.79
N PHE A 502 -34.51 -16.18 22.35
CA PHE A 502 -34.72 -17.55 21.89
C PHE A 502 -33.84 -18.55 22.64
N ARG A 503 -34.14 -19.85 22.48
CA ARG A 503 -33.38 -20.97 23.01
C ARG A 503 -32.69 -21.75 21.87
N PRO A 504 -31.62 -22.50 22.15
CA PRO A 504 -30.87 -23.24 21.11
C PRO A 504 -31.73 -24.23 20.31
N GLU A 505 -32.71 -24.84 20.94
CA GLU A 505 -33.59 -25.84 20.33
C GLU A 505 -34.57 -25.25 19.33
N GLN A 506 -34.74 -23.95 19.31
CA GLN A 506 -35.59 -23.21 18.35
C GLN A 506 -34.86 -22.83 17.03
N ARG A 507 -33.59 -23.20 16.94
CA ARG A 507 -32.80 -22.92 15.73
C ARG A 507 -33.34 -23.76 14.57
N ASP A 508 -33.64 -23.09 13.45
CA ASP A 508 -34.15 -23.66 12.20
C ASP A 508 -35.49 -24.41 12.33
N GLU A 509 -36.23 -24.18 13.42
CA GLU A 509 -37.55 -24.76 13.67
C GLU A 509 -38.66 -23.73 13.42
N PRO A 510 -39.84 -24.12 12.94
CA PRO A 510 -40.99 -23.22 12.78
C PRO A 510 -41.34 -22.46 14.06
N GLY A 511 -41.56 -21.15 13.95
CA GLY A 511 -41.73 -20.23 15.10
C GLY A 511 -40.46 -19.93 15.88
N GLY A 512 -39.31 -20.39 15.42
CA GLY A 512 -37.99 -20.14 15.98
C GLY A 512 -37.22 -19.06 15.21
N PHE A 513 -35.96 -19.35 14.96
CA PHE A 513 -35.06 -18.43 14.27
C PHE A 513 -34.05 -19.15 13.37
N THR A 514 -33.55 -18.43 12.34
CA THR A 514 -32.42 -18.90 11.53
C THR A 514 -31.31 -17.85 11.50
N ALA A 515 -30.08 -18.27 11.28
CA ALA A 515 -28.90 -17.39 11.22
C ALA A 515 -28.76 -16.72 9.85
N ASP A 516 -28.29 -15.48 9.83
CA ASP A 516 -27.58 -14.96 8.66
C ASP A 516 -26.27 -15.76 8.53
N ARG A 517 -26.00 -16.25 7.30
CA ARG A 517 -24.84 -17.13 7.02
C ARG A 517 -23.65 -16.39 6.45
N ASP A 518 -23.85 -15.10 6.12
CA ASP A 518 -22.86 -14.29 5.46
C ASP A 518 -21.86 -13.70 6.46
N VAL A 519 -20.68 -13.43 5.96
CA VAL A 519 -19.65 -12.66 6.68
C VAL A 519 -19.50 -11.28 6.03
N PHE A 520 -18.94 -10.34 6.77
CA PHE A 520 -18.62 -9.03 6.19
C PHE A 520 -17.60 -9.13 5.07
N ASP A 521 -17.74 -8.24 4.09
CA ASP A 521 -16.66 -7.82 3.22
C ASP A 521 -15.41 -7.51 4.05
N THR A 522 -14.24 -8.01 3.65
CA THR A 522 -12.98 -7.76 4.35
C THR A 522 -12.74 -6.25 4.56
N TRP A 523 -13.12 -5.42 3.58
CA TRP A 523 -13.02 -3.97 3.67
C TRP A 523 -13.90 -3.36 4.78
N PHE A 524 -14.95 -4.04 5.20
CA PHE A 524 -15.81 -3.56 6.29
C PHE A 524 -15.08 -3.51 7.63
N THR A 525 -14.22 -4.50 7.90
CA THR A 525 -13.36 -4.53 9.09
C THR A 525 -12.10 -3.68 8.89
N SER A 526 -11.45 -3.84 7.74
CA SER A 526 -10.19 -3.15 7.43
C SER A 526 -10.35 -1.63 7.37
N SER A 527 -11.55 -1.12 7.01
CA SER A 527 -11.86 0.32 7.02
C SER A 527 -12.01 0.92 8.42
N LEU A 528 -11.95 0.10 9.48
CA LEU A 528 -12.01 0.53 10.88
C LEU A 528 -10.62 0.63 11.54
N THR A 529 -9.53 0.52 10.80
CA THR A 529 -8.19 0.51 11.39
C THR A 529 -7.90 1.70 12.31
N PRO A 530 -8.31 2.95 12.04
CA PRO A 530 -8.15 4.05 12.99
C PRO A 530 -8.96 3.84 14.28
N GLN A 531 -10.18 3.36 14.18
CA GLN A 531 -11.05 3.05 15.31
C GLN A 531 -10.55 1.83 16.11
N ILE A 532 -10.02 0.80 15.44
CA ILE A 532 -9.39 -0.35 16.08
C ILE A 532 -8.18 0.11 16.89
N GLY A 533 -7.29 0.90 16.29
CA GLY A 533 -6.10 1.43 16.95
C GLY A 533 -6.42 2.30 18.15
N SER A 534 -7.42 3.16 18.02
CA SER A 534 -7.82 4.10 19.07
C SER A 534 -8.75 3.50 20.13
N GLY A 535 -9.34 2.31 19.89
CA GLY A 535 -10.27 1.69 20.85
C GLY A 535 -11.66 2.34 20.87
N TRP A 536 -12.14 2.79 19.72
CA TRP A 536 -13.45 3.42 19.52
C TRP A 536 -14.57 2.65 20.25
N LEU A 537 -15.45 3.36 20.96
CA LEU A 537 -16.51 2.83 21.82
C LEU A 537 -16.05 1.95 23.00
N LEU A 538 -14.82 1.48 23.04
CA LEU A 538 -14.30 0.60 24.10
C LEU A 538 -13.44 1.35 25.12
N ASP A 539 -12.70 2.37 24.69
CA ASP A 539 -11.81 3.20 25.49
C ASP A 539 -11.88 4.67 25.02
N PRO A 540 -12.83 5.47 25.56
CA PRO A 540 -13.02 6.85 25.14
C PRO A 540 -11.79 7.75 25.35
N ALA A 541 -11.00 7.50 26.41
CA ALA A 541 -9.80 8.28 26.69
C ALA A 541 -8.70 8.02 25.65
N ARG A 542 -8.48 6.76 25.31
CA ARG A 542 -7.56 6.36 24.24
C ARG A 542 -8.04 6.85 22.87
N HIS A 543 -9.35 6.78 22.60
CA HIS A 543 -9.91 7.26 21.35
C HIS A 543 -9.68 8.76 21.17
N ALA A 544 -9.97 9.58 22.18
CA ALA A 544 -9.70 11.02 22.15
C ALA A 544 -8.19 11.36 21.96
N GLN A 545 -7.30 10.48 22.43
CA GLN A 545 -5.85 10.65 22.29
C GLN A 545 -5.34 10.24 20.89
N LEU A 546 -5.94 9.26 20.23
CA LEU A 546 -5.39 8.65 19.02
C LEU A 546 -6.19 8.94 17.75
N PHE A 547 -7.43 9.43 17.86
CA PHE A 547 -8.30 9.68 16.70
C PHE A 547 -8.63 11.19 16.55
N PRO A 548 -8.67 11.74 15.32
CA PRO A 548 -8.21 11.13 14.08
C PRO A 548 -6.70 10.92 14.06
N ALA A 549 -6.21 9.94 13.28
CA ALA A 549 -4.79 9.70 13.15
C ALA A 549 -4.07 10.85 12.42
N ASP A 550 -2.72 10.91 12.52
CA ASP A 550 -1.96 11.96 11.83
C ASP A 550 -1.71 11.58 10.37
N ILE A 551 -1.26 10.33 10.11
CA ILE A 551 -0.97 9.89 8.75
C ILE A 551 -1.60 8.54 8.40
N ARG A 552 -1.95 8.42 7.11
CA ARG A 552 -2.29 7.18 6.42
C ARG A 552 -1.31 6.95 5.27
N PRO A 553 -0.26 6.14 5.47
CA PRO A 553 0.60 5.71 4.38
C PRO A 553 -0.05 4.54 3.63
N GLN A 554 -0.06 4.59 2.30
CA GLN A 554 -0.60 3.51 1.46
C GLN A 554 -0.13 3.62 0.01
N ALA A 555 -0.29 2.54 -0.77
CA ALA A 555 -0.15 2.58 -2.22
C ALA A 555 -1.40 3.17 -2.90
N HIS A 556 -1.25 3.65 -4.13
CA HIS A 556 -2.33 4.35 -4.83
C HIS A 556 -3.45 3.43 -5.34
N ASP A 557 -3.21 2.13 -5.45
CA ASP A 557 -4.20 1.15 -5.92
C ASP A 557 -5.30 0.88 -4.89
N ILE A 558 -5.04 1.12 -3.60
CA ILE A 558 -6.04 0.94 -2.53
C ILE A 558 -6.76 2.24 -2.13
N ILE A 559 -6.67 3.32 -2.92
CA ILE A 559 -7.43 4.55 -2.68
C ILE A 559 -8.93 4.31 -2.84
N ARG A 560 -9.35 3.55 -3.87
CA ARG A 560 -10.76 3.24 -4.14
C ARG A 560 -11.40 2.26 -3.14
N THR A 561 -10.57 1.53 -2.41
CA THR A 561 -10.98 0.53 -1.41
C THR A 561 -10.71 1.05 -0.01
N TRP A 562 -9.50 0.85 0.48
CA TRP A 562 -9.16 1.13 1.88
C TRP A 562 -9.39 2.59 2.27
N ALA A 563 -8.76 3.54 1.55
CA ALA A 563 -8.91 4.96 1.90
C ALA A 563 -10.37 5.42 1.79
N PHE A 564 -11.06 5.05 0.70
CA PHE A 564 -12.43 5.44 0.47
C PHE A 564 -13.38 4.92 1.57
N TYR A 565 -13.31 3.62 1.88
CA TYR A 565 -14.20 3.04 2.90
C TYR A 565 -13.86 3.51 4.32
N THR A 566 -12.58 3.80 4.62
CA THR A 566 -12.22 4.36 5.94
C THR A 566 -12.76 5.79 6.11
N ILE A 567 -12.69 6.62 5.06
CA ILE A 567 -13.29 7.96 5.06
C ILE A 567 -14.81 7.86 5.23
N ALA A 568 -15.45 6.93 4.50
CA ALA A 568 -16.89 6.69 4.61
C ALA A 568 -17.29 6.26 6.03
N LYS A 569 -16.55 5.35 6.66
CA LYS A 569 -16.79 4.92 8.04
C LYS A 569 -16.64 6.06 9.05
N ALA A 570 -15.58 6.87 8.95
CA ALA A 570 -15.37 8.02 9.83
C ALA A 570 -16.49 9.06 9.67
N LEU A 571 -16.92 9.35 8.44
CA LEU A 571 -18.08 10.21 8.17
C LEU A 571 -19.36 9.66 8.80
N LEU A 572 -19.68 8.38 8.57
CA LEU A 572 -20.96 7.80 8.99
C LEU A 572 -21.02 7.57 10.52
N HIS A 573 -19.90 7.28 11.17
CA HIS A 573 -19.86 7.07 12.61
C HIS A 573 -19.79 8.37 13.39
N GLU A 574 -18.93 9.33 12.98
CA GLU A 574 -18.52 10.46 13.82
C GLU A 574 -18.50 11.82 13.08
N ASP A 575 -18.94 11.86 11.82
CA ASP A 575 -18.94 13.06 10.94
C ASP A 575 -17.56 13.75 10.88
N THR A 576 -16.49 12.97 10.85
CA THR A 576 -15.12 13.49 10.83
C THR A 576 -14.25 12.81 9.76
N VAL A 577 -12.99 13.24 9.65
CA VAL A 577 -11.97 12.56 8.84
C VAL A 577 -11.20 11.55 9.69
N PRO A 578 -10.78 10.40 9.12
CA PRO A 578 -10.02 9.41 9.88
C PRO A 578 -8.54 9.78 10.08
N TRP A 579 -7.99 10.64 9.22
CA TRP A 579 -6.60 11.09 9.25
C TRP A 579 -6.46 12.53 8.79
N ARG A 580 -5.38 13.17 9.22
CA ARG A 580 -5.01 14.53 8.77
C ARG A 580 -4.28 14.50 7.42
N HIS A 581 -3.46 13.47 7.19
CA HIS A 581 -2.64 13.32 5.99
C HIS A 581 -2.76 11.92 5.39
N VAL A 582 -2.79 11.83 4.06
CA VAL A 582 -2.63 10.58 3.31
C VAL A 582 -1.33 10.65 2.52
N VAL A 583 -0.43 9.70 2.77
CA VAL A 583 0.89 9.63 2.14
C VAL A 583 0.88 8.46 1.15
N VAL A 584 0.95 8.77 -0.16
CA VAL A 584 0.72 7.78 -1.23
C VAL A 584 2.02 7.39 -1.91
N SER A 585 2.38 6.10 -1.85
CA SER A 585 3.47 5.52 -2.63
C SER A 585 3.03 5.13 -4.05
N GLY A 586 3.98 5.12 -5.01
CA GLY A 586 3.78 4.53 -6.34
C GLY A 586 3.91 3.01 -6.33
N TRP A 587 3.75 2.37 -7.50
CA TRP A 587 4.02 0.96 -7.69
C TRP A 587 5.51 0.67 -7.86
N ILE A 588 5.90 -0.54 -7.50
CA ILE A 588 7.17 -1.10 -7.95
C ILE A 588 6.93 -1.88 -9.23
N LEU A 589 7.66 -1.48 -10.26
CA LEU A 589 7.66 -2.10 -11.57
C LEU A 589 8.86 -3.06 -11.68
N ASP A 590 8.71 -4.10 -12.50
CA ASP A 590 9.84 -4.96 -12.86
C ASP A 590 10.90 -4.20 -13.69
N PRO A 591 12.08 -4.79 -13.98
CA PRO A 591 13.10 -4.13 -14.79
C PRO A 591 12.62 -3.68 -16.18
N ASP A 592 11.58 -4.34 -16.72
CA ASP A 592 10.95 -3.98 -18.01
C ASP A 592 9.86 -2.90 -17.85
N ARG A 593 9.73 -2.28 -16.67
CA ARG A 593 8.71 -1.28 -16.31
C ARG A 593 7.26 -1.78 -16.38
N LYS A 594 7.05 -3.09 -16.16
CA LYS A 594 5.71 -3.68 -16.05
C LYS A 594 5.33 -3.86 -14.59
N LYS A 595 4.03 -3.73 -14.28
CA LYS A 595 3.51 -3.99 -12.94
C LYS A 595 3.84 -5.43 -12.53
N MET A 596 4.46 -5.59 -11.35
CA MET A 596 4.69 -6.90 -10.76
C MET A 596 3.37 -7.53 -10.33
N SER A 597 3.17 -8.81 -10.65
CA SER A 597 2.04 -9.58 -10.17
C SER A 597 2.39 -11.06 -10.03
N LYS A 598 1.78 -11.72 -9.03
CA LYS A 598 1.99 -13.16 -8.80
C LYS A 598 1.57 -14.02 -10.01
N SER A 599 0.51 -13.61 -10.69
CA SER A 599 0.01 -14.30 -11.90
C SER A 599 0.98 -14.25 -13.08
N LYS A 600 1.85 -13.23 -13.15
CA LYS A 600 2.88 -13.10 -14.20
C LYS A 600 4.22 -13.72 -13.81
N GLY A 601 4.39 -14.17 -12.56
CA GLY A 601 5.61 -14.79 -12.08
C GLY A 601 6.83 -13.83 -11.98
N ASN A 602 6.61 -12.51 -12.07
CA ASN A 602 7.67 -11.49 -12.04
C ASN A 602 7.83 -10.81 -10.67
N VAL A 603 7.31 -11.42 -9.60
CA VAL A 603 7.40 -10.90 -8.23
C VAL A 603 8.76 -11.20 -7.63
N VAL A 604 9.42 -10.17 -7.09
CA VAL A 604 10.68 -10.29 -6.35
C VAL A 604 10.36 -10.40 -4.85
N THR A 605 10.88 -11.46 -4.21
CA THR A 605 10.75 -11.66 -2.75
C THR A 605 11.86 -10.92 -2.02
N PRO A 606 11.60 -10.28 -0.86
CA PRO A 606 12.59 -9.40 -0.23
C PRO A 606 13.68 -10.11 0.56
N MET A 607 13.49 -11.37 0.98
CA MET A 607 14.41 -12.04 1.90
C MET A 607 15.83 -12.18 1.33
N HIS A 608 15.97 -12.62 0.07
CA HIS A 608 17.27 -12.75 -0.58
C HIS A 608 17.98 -11.39 -0.75
N LEU A 609 17.22 -10.29 -0.90
CA LEU A 609 17.79 -8.94 -0.99
C LEU A 609 18.37 -8.49 0.36
N LEU A 610 17.68 -8.79 1.46
CA LEU A 610 18.19 -8.53 2.80
C LEU A 610 19.45 -9.36 3.09
N GLU A 611 19.52 -10.60 2.61
CA GLU A 611 20.72 -11.45 2.74
C GLU A 611 21.91 -10.93 1.93
N GLN A 612 21.65 -10.46 0.71
CA GLN A 612 22.70 -10.03 -0.22
C GLN A 612 23.19 -8.60 0.05
N TYR A 613 22.28 -7.67 0.38
CA TYR A 613 22.59 -6.24 0.49
C TYR A 613 22.51 -5.69 1.90
N GLY A 614 21.79 -6.36 2.81
CA GLY A 614 21.47 -5.88 4.15
C GLY A 614 20.29 -4.90 4.18
N ALA A 615 19.68 -4.77 5.36
CA ALA A 615 18.48 -3.96 5.58
C ALA A 615 18.67 -2.48 5.23
N ASP A 616 19.77 -1.87 5.66
CA ASP A 616 20.06 -0.45 5.38
C ASP A 616 20.13 -0.17 3.88
N SER A 617 20.72 -1.07 3.08
CA SER A 617 20.82 -0.88 1.62
C SER A 617 19.47 -1.04 0.91
N VAL A 618 18.63 -1.96 1.39
CA VAL A 618 17.27 -2.15 0.88
C VAL A 618 16.39 -0.96 1.25
N ARG A 619 16.49 -0.45 2.48
CA ARG A 619 15.81 0.77 2.93
C ARG A 619 16.25 2.01 2.15
N TYR A 620 17.57 2.13 1.89
CA TYR A 620 18.10 3.21 1.05
C TYR A 620 17.46 3.21 -0.34
N TRP A 621 17.35 2.04 -0.99
CA TRP A 621 16.67 1.92 -2.28
C TRP A 621 15.22 2.41 -2.20
N ALA A 622 14.46 1.98 -1.20
CA ALA A 622 13.08 2.39 -1.02
C ALA A 622 12.95 3.90 -0.76
N ALA A 623 13.78 4.44 0.15
CA ALA A 623 13.75 5.85 0.56
C ALA A 623 14.26 6.81 -0.54
N SER A 624 14.98 6.32 -1.54
CA SER A 624 15.42 7.13 -2.69
C SER A 624 14.30 7.48 -3.66
N ALA A 625 13.14 6.84 -3.54
CA ALA A 625 12.01 7.06 -4.43
C ALA A 625 11.03 8.09 -3.87
N ARG A 626 10.46 8.91 -4.76
CA ARG A 626 9.49 9.95 -4.40
C ARG A 626 8.09 9.40 -4.21
N LEU A 627 7.32 10.05 -3.35
CA LEU A 627 5.89 9.78 -3.20
C LEU A 627 5.15 9.90 -4.54
N GLY A 628 4.17 9.04 -4.76
CA GLY A 628 3.28 9.06 -5.93
C GLY A 628 3.91 8.60 -7.24
N ALA A 629 5.22 8.36 -7.27
CA ALA A 629 5.94 7.97 -8.48
C ALA A 629 6.14 6.45 -8.54
N ASP A 630 5.77 5.84 -9.67
CA ASP A 630 6.10 4.44 -9.94
C ASP A 630 7.61 4.30 -10.13
N THR A 631 8.19 3.28 -9.49
CA THR A 631 9.65 3.09 -9.43
C THR A 631 10.02 1.71 -9.96
N ALA A 632 10.97 1.64 -10.87
CA ALA A 632 11.51 0.36 -11.31
C ALA A 632 12.38 -0.28 -10.21
N PHE A 633 12.23 -1.59 -10.04
CA PHE A 633 13.13 -2.35 -9.18
C PHE A 633 14.54 -2.36 -9.79
N ASP A 634 15.52 -1.81 -9.05
CA ASP A 634 16.92 -1.73 -9.50
C ASP A 634 17.90 -2.02 -8.37
N GLU A 635 18.56 -3.16 -8.45
CA GLU A 635 19.59 -3.58 -7.49
C GLU A 635 20.83 -2.67 -7.51
N LYS A 636 21.06 -1.88 -8.58
CA LYS A 636 22.17 -0.93 -8.62
C LYS A 636 22.04 0.14 -7.55
N VAL A 637 20.81 0.57 -7.23
CA VAL A 637 20.54 1.55 -6.17
C VAL A 637 20.86 0.93 -4.80
N MET A 638 20.58 -0.36 -4.58
CA MET A 638 20.96 -1.05 -3.33
C MET A 638 22.50 -1.12 -3.18
N LYS A 639 23.24 -1.29 -4.29
CA LYS A 639 24.71 -1.24 -4.28
C LYS A 639 25.23 0.17 -3.91
N VAL A 640 24.52 1.24 -4.30
CA VAL A 640 24.83 2.60 -3.84
C VAL A 640 24.62 2.71 -2.34
N GLY A 641 23.48 2.24 -1.82
CA GLY A 641 23.24 2.19 -0.37
C GLY A 641 24.32 1.44 0.40
N LYS A 642 24.76 0.29 -0.11
CA LYS A 642 25.86 -0.50 0.51
C LYS A 642 27.19 0.28 0.56
N ARG A 643 27.46 1.09 -0.48
CA ARG A 643 28.64 1.99 -0.47
C ARG A 643 28.51 3.11 0.56
N LEU A 644 27.31 3.71 0.69
CA LEU A 644 27.04 4.71 1.72
C LEU A 644 27.25 4.13 3.13
N VAL A 645 26.69 2.95 3.43
CA VAL A 645 26.88 2.24 4.70
C VAL A 645 28.39 2.02 4.99
N THR A 646 29.14 1.54 4.01
CA THR A 646 30.59 1.33 4.13
C THR A 646 31.34 2.64 4.40
N LYS A 647 30.93 3.73 3.75
CA LYS A 647 31.57 5.04 3.93
C LYS A 647 31.27 5.62 5.31
N ILE A 648 30.02 5.49 5.81
CA ILE A 648 29.65 5.91 7.18
C ILE A 648 30.50 5.16 8.22
N PHE A 649 30.63 3.83 8.07
CA PHE A 649 31.46 3.01 8.94
C PHE A 649 32.92 3.50 9.00
N ASN A 650 33.52 3.72 7.84
CA ASN A 650 34.92 4.16 7.76
C ASN A 650 35.09 5.62 8.24
N ALA A 651 34.17 6.51 7.95
CA ALA A 651 34.18 7.89 8.44
C ALA A 651 34.06 7.94 9.97
N GLY A 652 33.17 7.11 10.55
CA GLY A 652 33.01 6.96 11.99
C GLY A 652 34.34 6.49 12.66
N LYS A 653 34.97 5.45 12.11
CA LYS A 653 36.28 4.96 12.59
C LYS A 653 37.34 6.06 12.55
N PHE A 654 37.39 6.81 11.46
CA PHE A 654 38.38 7.85 11.30
C PHE A 654 38.16 9.02 12.29
N VAL A 655 36.94 9.57 12.31
CA VAL A 655 36.57 10.74 13.14
C VAL A 655 36.75 10.43 14.64
N LEU A 656 36.27 9.27 15.09
CA LEU A 656 36.28 8.90 16.49
C LEU A 656 37.62 8.39 17.01
N ALA A 657 38.58 8.14 16.09
CA ALA A 657 39.96 7.77 16.47
C ALA A 657 40.79 8.97 16.99
N HIS A 658 40.30 10.21 16.77
CA HIS A 658 41.04 11.39 17.21
C HIS A 658 40.66 11.80 18.64
N GLU A 659 41.71 12.09 19.43
CA GLU A 659 41.59 12.56 20.80
C GLU A 659 41.91 14.08 20.86
N ALA A 660 41.20 14.78 21.72
CA ALA A 660 41.54 16.15 22.04
C ALA A 660 41.76 16.28 23.54
N ALA A 661 42.79 17.07 23.96
CA ALA A 661 43.17 17.24 25.35
C ALA A 661 42.05 17.91 26.18
N ALA A 662 41.16 18.66 25.55
CA ALA A 662 39.90 19.18 26.06
C ALA A 662 38.90 19.38 24.93
N SER A 663 37.59 19.29 25.21
CA SER A 663 36.60 19.78 24.26
C SER A 663 36.71 21.31 24.21
N GLY A 664 37.42 21.84 23.21
CA GLY A 664 37.56 23.29 23.00
C GLY A 664 36.43 23.86 22.15
N PRO A 665 36.24 25.20 22.21
CA PRO A 665 35.32 25.86 21.29
C PRO A 665 35.78 25.68 19.82
N ILE A 666 34.83 25.62 18.89
CA ILE A 666 35.09 25.62 17.45
C ILE A 666 35.46 27.05 17.05
N THR A 667 36.74 27.30 16.78
CA THR A 667 37.27 28.69 16.59
C THR A 667 37.92 28.91 15.23
N ALA A 668 38.44 27.85 14.57
CA ALA A 668 39.08 28.03 13.27
C ALA A 668 38.07 28.44 12.19
N GLU A 669 38.49 29.35 11.30
CA GLU A 669 37.60 29.89 10.26
C GLU A 669 36.98 28.79 9.38
N LEU A 670 37.79 27.84 8.93
CA LEU A 670 37.31 26.69 8.10
C LEU A 670 36.22 25.89 8.84
N ASP A 671 36.42 25.65 10.14
CA ASP A 671 35.55 24.88 10.98
C ASP A 671 34.20 25.60 11.21
N ARG A 672 34.24 26.92 11.49
CA ARG A 672 33.05 27.76 11.63
C ARG A 672 32.25 27.84 10.31
N ALA A 673 32.96 27.97 9.19
CA ALA A 673 32.36 27.99 7.86
C ALA A 673 31.71 26.64 7.46
N PHE A 674 32.31 25.50 7.85
CA PHE A 674 31.68 24.19 7.67
C PHE A 674 30.41 24.04 8.53
N VAL A 675 30.44 24.49 9.79
CA VAL A 675 29.25 24.43 10.66
C VAL A 675 28.13 25.34 10.15
N ALA A 676 28.45 26.48 9.54
CA ALA A 676 27.44 27.34 8.89
C ALA A 676 26.70 26.56 7.79
N ARG A 677 27.42 25.86 6.92
CA ARG A 677 26.82 25.00 5.87
C ARG A 677 26.04 23.82 6.46
N LEU A 678 26.49 23.25 7.59
CA LEU A 678 25.78 22.18 8.28
C LEU A 678 24.44 22.67 8.86
N ARG A 679 24.36 23.93 9.34
CA ARG A 679 23.09 24.56 9.76
C ARG A 679 22.09 24.67 8.62
N GLU A 680 22.55 25.09 7.43
CA GLU A 680 21.70 25.17 6.25
C GLU A 680 21.13 23.79 5.86
N LEU A 681 21.96 22.74 5.92
CA LEU A 681 21.53 21.38 5.66
C LEU A 681 20.44 20.93 6.66
N VAL A 682 20.65 21.17 7.95
CA VAL A 682 19.68 20.82 9.00
C VAL A 682 18.34 21.50 8.76
N ASP A 683 18.33 22.78 8.45
CA ASP A 683 17.11 23.55 8.17
C ASP A 683 16.35 22.98 6.95
N ARG A 684 17.09 22.69 5.86
CA ARG A 684 16.51 22.14 4.63
C ARG A 684 15.98 20.72 4.82
N ALA A 685 16.77 19.83 5.43
CA ALA A 685 16.34 18.46 5.70
C ALA A 685 15.11 18.42 6.60
N THR A 686 15.03 19.32 7.59
CA THR A 686 13.87 19.45 8.47
C THR A 686 12.64 19.92 7.69
N THR A 687 12.76 20.95 6.86
CA THR A 687 11.66 21.48 6.03
C THR A 687 11.12 20.40 5.08
N LEU A 688 12.02 19.63 4.44
CA LEU A 688 11.64 18.56 3.52
C LEU A 688 10.90 17.43 4.24
N LEU A 689 11.40 17.00 5.40
CA LEU A 689 10.77 15.93 6.19
C LEU A 689 9.45 16.35 6.83
N ASP A 690 9.31 17.62 7.24
CA ASP A 690 8.02 18.18 7.70
C ASP A 690 6.98 18.18 6.56
N GLY A 691 7.43 18.28 5.31
CA GLY A 691 6.61 18.14 4.10
C GLY A 691 6.47 16.68 3.59
N PHE A 692 6.98 15.69 4.29
CA PHE A 692 7.05 14.28 3.89
C PHE A 692 7.91 14.00 2.65
N ASP A 693 8.76 14.93 2.23
CA ASP A 693 9.70 14.75 1.10
C ASP A 693 11.03 14.14 1.57
N TYR A 694 10.96 12.93 2.12
CA TYR A 694 12.10 12.19 2.64
C TYR A 694 13.14 11.85 1.56
N ALA A 695 12.74 11.70 0.30
CA ALA A 695 13.65 11.35 -0.78
C ALA A 695 14.64 12.49 -1.08
N HIS A 696 14.15 13.73 -1.14
CA HIS A 696 15.02 14.90 -1.28
C HIS A 696 15.85 15.15 -0.02
N ALA A 697 15.28 14.96 1.18
CA ALA A 697 16.03 15.08 2.42
C ALA A 697 17.21 14.11 2.46
N LEU A 698 17.01 12.84 2.03
CA LEU A 698 18.06 11.86 1.90
C LEU A 698 19.10 12.29 0.86
N GLN A 699 18.67 12.73 -0.33
CA GLN A 699 19.54 13.14 -1.41
C GLN A 699 20.46 14.28 -0.99
N GLU A 700 19.93 15.33 -0.35
CA GLU A 700 20.73 16.47 0.12
C GLU A 700 21.68 16.09 1.26
N THR A 701 21.20 15.27 2.20
CA THR A 701 22.03 14.78 3.31
C THR A 701 23.17 13.90 2.81
N GLU A 702 22.88 12.98 1.89
CA GLU A 702 23.88 12.12 1.28
C GLU A 702 24.92 12.92 0.47
N ALA A 703 24.47 13.87 -0.36
CA ALA A 703 25.36 14.73 -1.13
C ALA A 703 26.29 15.52 -0.21
N PHE A 704 25.79 16.10 0.88
CA PHE A 704 26.59 16.79 1.87
C PHE A 704 27.58 15.84 2.56
N PHE A 705 27.12 14.64 2.94
CA PHE A 705 27.98 13.62 3.58
C PHE A 705 29.17 13.23 2.68
N TRP A 706 28.93 12.97 1.38
CA TRP A 706 29.97 12.62 0.44
C TRP A 706 30.86 13.81 0.12
N GLN A 707 30.30 14.88 -0.42
CA GLN A 707 31.02 15.98 -1.05
C GLN A 707 31.62 16.96 -0.05
N SER A 708 30.81 17.40 0.94
CA SER A 708 31.24 18.43 1.89
C SER A 708 31.97 17.86 3.10
N PHE A 709 31.45 16.73 3.65
CA PHE A 709 32.03 16.17 4.86
C PHE A 709 33.21 15.24 4.58
N THR A 710 33.00 14.09 3.89
CA THR A 710 34.05 13.07 3.78
C THR A 710 35.13 13.34 2.75
N ASP A 711 34.77 13.87 1.57
CA ASP A 711 35.74 14.07 0.48
C ASP A 711 36.47 15.43 0.59
N THR A 712 35.96 16.36 1.40
CA THR A 712 36.51 17.72 1.52
C THR A 712 36.88 18.05 2.96
N PHE A 713 35.89 18.33 3.85
CA PHE A 713 36.20 18.85 5.19
C PHE A 713 37.11 17.90 5.98
N LEU A 714 36.80 16.58 5.96
CA LEU A 714 37.63 15.59 6.64
C LEU A 714 39.08 15.62 6.15
N GLU A 715 39.34 15.75 4.86
CA GLU A 715 40.68 15.82 4.29
C GLU A 715 41.36 17.18 4.63
N LEU A 716 40.64 18.30 4.61
CA LEU A 716 41.16 19.62 4.99
C LEU A 716 41.55 19.67 6.48
N ALA A 717 40.68 19.14 7.37
CA ALA A 717 40.90 19.18 8.82
C ALA A 717 41.84 18.07 9.35
N LYS A 718 42.17 17.08 8.51
CA LYS A 718 42.85 15.82 8.89
C LYS A 718 44.21 16.03 9.61
N ALA A 719 45.01 16.95 9.15
CA ALA A 719 46.31 17.27 9.74
C ALA A 719 46.15 17.83 11.15
N ARG A 720 45.32 18.86 11.32
CA ARG A 720 45.00 19.45 12.61
C ARG A 720 44.41 18.43 13.58
N ALA A 721 43.47 17.59 13.10
CA ALA A 721 42.87 16.57 13.94
C ALA A 721 43.88 15.52 14.45
N ARG A 722 44.86 15.12 13.62
CA ARG A 722 45.95 14.25 14.02
C ARG A 722 46.91 14.88 15.05
N ASP A 723 47.11 16.18 14.95
CA ASP A 723 47.89 16.96 15.89
C ASP A 723 47.14 17.31 17.20
N GLY A 724 45.89 16.83 17.32
CA GLY A 724 45.03 17.02 18.49
C GLY A 724 44.42 18.44 18.63
N ASP A 725 44.29 19.17 17.50
CA ASP A 725 43.68 20.51 17.49
C ASP A 725 42.20 20.40 17.96
N PRO A 726 41.84 21.09 19.08
CA PRO A 726 40.52 20.94 19.68
C PRO A 726 39.38 21.42 18.75
N SER A 727 39.58 22.48 17.93
CA SER A 727 38.61 23.00 17.01
C SER A 727 38.29 21.97 15.90
N ALA A 728 39.31 21.40 15.26
CA ALA A 728 39.16 20.40 14.22
C ALA A 728 38.49 19.12 14.72
N VAL A 729 38.92 18.58 15.88
CA VAL A 729 38.36 17.35 16.46
C VAL A 729 36.88 17.60 16.87
N ALA A 730 36.57 18.72 17.51
CA ALA A 730 35.18 19.05 17.88
C ALA A 730 34.27 19.21 16.67
N THR A 731 34.75 19.82 15.60
CA THR A 731 33.97 20.02 14.37
C THR A 731 33.73 18.71 13.61
N LEU A 732 34.73 17.84 13.50
CA LEU A 732 34.56 16.52 12.89
C LEU A 732 33.53 15.67 13.64
N ARG A 733 33.61 15.67 14.99
CA ARG A 733 32.64 14.92 15.83
C ARG A 733 31.23 15.49 15.76
N LEU A 734 31.09 16.84 15.81
CA LEU A 734 29.81 17.51 15.66
C LEU A 734 29.19 17.19 14.28
N GLY A 735 29.98 17.31 13.22
CA GLY A 735 29.53 16.98 11.86
C GLY A 735 29.06 15.54 11.74
N LEU A 736 29.84 14.57 12.27
CA LEU A 736 29.47 13.17 12.27
C LEU A 736 28.19 12.92 13.08
N SER A 737 28.07 13.46 14.28
CA SER A 737 26.89 13.31 15.15
C SER A 737 25.60 13.85 14.48
N VAL A 738 25.68 15.01 13.85
CA VAL A 738 24.55 15.60 13.11
C VAL A 738 24.17 14.72 11.91
N LEU A 739 25.16 14.32 11.10
CA LEU A 739 24.91 13.52 9.88
C LEU A 739 24.38 12.12 10.20
N LEU A 740 24.84 11.48 11.30
CA LEU A 740 24.26 10.20 11.75
C LEU A 740 22.80 10.36 12.10
N ARG A 741 22.40 11.41 12.81
CA ARG A 741 20.99 11.67 13.16
C ARG A 741 20.14 11.99 11.93
N LEU A 742 20.66 12.73 10.94
CA LEU A 742 19.97 13.00 9.68
C LEU A 742 19.76 11.71 8.84
N LEU A 743 20.71 10.78 8.86
CA LEU A 743 20.69 9.54 8.11
C LEU A 743 19.97 8.38 8.85
N ALA A 744 19.86 8.44 10.17
CA ALA A 744 19.28 7.38 11.01
C ALA A 744 17.87 6.93 10.59
N PRO A 745 16.96 7.80 10.13
CA PRO A 745 15.66 7.33 9.64
C PRO A 745 15.77 6.39 8.44
N THR A 746 16.76 6.56 7.56
CA THR A 746 16.93 5.78 6.34
C THR A 746 17.80 4.55 6.54
N VAL A 747 18.97 4.72 7.17
CA VAL A 747 19.97 3.65 7.39
C VAL A 747 20.19 3.41 8.90
N PRO A 748 19.17 2.82 9.57
CA PRO A 748 19.11 2.79 11.03
C PRO A 748 20.24 1.96 11.68
N TYR A 749 20.63 0.86 11.06
CA TYR A 749 21.58 -0.07 11.68
C TYR A 749 22.99 0.48 11.71
N ILE A 750 23.48 1.03 10.61
CA ILE A 750 24.81 1.65 10.57
C ILE A 750 24.86 2.94 11.41
N ALA A 751 23.79 3.72 11.43
CA ALA A 751 23.72 4.92 12.28
C ALA A 751 23.80 4.56 13.75
N GLU A 752 23.08 3.54 14.21
CA GLU A 752 23.13 3.01 15.58
C GLU A 752 24.52 2.43 15.91
N GLU A 753 25.11 1.68 14.98
CA GLU A 753 26.43 1.10 15.14
C GLU A 753 27.48 2.17 15.47
N VAL A 754 27.58 3.20 14.64
CA VAL A 754 28.55 4.27 14.81
C VAL A 754 28.23 5.14 16.02
N TRP A 755 26.95 5.41 16.30
CA TRP A 755 26.50 6.13 17.48
C TRP A 755 26.96 5.44 18.78
N SER A 756 26.84 4.13 18.85
CA SER A 756 27.18 3.35 20.03
C SER A 756 28.67 3.36 20.41
N TRP A 757 29.55 3.69 19.47
CA TRP A 757 30.99 3.67 19.73
C TRP A 757 31.47 4.79 20.67
N ALA A 758 30.75 5.95 20.66
CA ALA A 758 31.13 7.10 21.49
C ALA A 758 29.93 7.95 21.92
N PHE A 759 29.04 8.31 20.98
CA PHE A 759 28.00 9.32 21.21
C PHE A 759 26.96 8.88 22.24
N ALA A 760 26.67 7.60 22.36
CA ALA A 760 25.75 7.06 23.35
C ALA A 760 26.20 7.37 24.77
N GLU A 761 27.51 7.21 25.08
CA GLU A 761 28.11 7.53 26.36
C GLU A 761 28.22 9.05 26.56
N GLU A 762 28.70 9.76 25.54
CA GLU A 762 28.93 11.22 25.60
C GLU A 762 27.65 12.03 25.80
N THR A 763 26.54 11.61 25.19
CA THR A 763 25.27 12.32 25.29
C THR A 763 24.34 11.78 26.37
N GLY A 764 24.64 10.59 26.90
CA GLY A 764 23.74 9.85 27.80
C GLY A 764 22.49 9.31 27.09
N VAL A 765 22.45 9.34 25.74
CA VAL A 765 21.34 8.86 24.93
C VAL A 765 21.72 7.54 24.27
N ALA A 766 21.20 6.44 24.79
CA ALA A 766 21.62 5.08 24.45
C ALA A 766 21.43 4.72 22.97
N SER A 767 20.48 5.31 22.28
CA SER A 767 20.19 5.01 20.85
C SER A 767 20.06 6.31 20.05
N VAL A 768 20.60 6.31 18.83
CA VAL A 768 20.44 7.43 17.89
C VAL A 768 18.96 7.68 17.54
N HIS A 769 18.13 6.66 17.62
CA HIS A 769 16.70 6.73 17.24
C HIS A 769 15.80 7.44 18.25
N VAL A 770 16.30 7.68 19.46
CA VAL A 770 15.64 8.50 20.49
C VAL A 770 16.46 9.76 20.81
N ALA A 771 17.59 9.96 20.12
CA ALA A 771 18.31 11.20 20.17
C ALA A 771 17.48 12.34 19.52
N PRO A 772 17.57 13.57 20.04
CA PRO A 772 16.86 14.69 19.45
C PRO A 772 17.28 14.93 17.99
N TRP A 773 16.30 15.21 17.12
CA TRP A 773 16.59 15.66 15.77
C TRP A 773 17.48 16.90 15.78
N PRO A 774 18.52 16.99 14.93
CA PRO A 774 19.41 18.14 14.89
C PRO A 774 18.62 19.43 14.67
N SER A 775 19.04 20.50 15.33
CA SER A 775 18.39 21.80 15.19
C SER A 775 19.42 22.92 15.00
N ARG A 776 19.00 24.00 14.33
CA ARG A 776 19.82 25.22 14.24
C ARG A 776 20.21 25.75 15.60
N GLY A 777 19.31 25.64 16.59
CA GLY A 777 19.56 26.09 17.97
C GLY A 777 20.66 25.29 18.66
N GLU A 778 20.79 23.98 18.38
CA GLU A 778 21.89 23.16 18.89
C GLU A 778 23.25 23.63 18.39
N LEU A 779 23.33 24.10 17.14
CA LEU A 779 24.56 24.58 16.51
C LEU A 779 24.84 26.06 16.76
N ALA A 780 23.96 26.81 17.43
CA ALA A 780 24.06 28.24 17.61
C ALA A 780 25.23 28.68 18.52
N HIS A 781 25.80 27.77 19.33
CA HIS A 781 26.97 28.02 20.16
C HIS A 781 28.27 28.20 19.37
N VAL A 782 28.33 27.78 18.11
CA VAL A 782 29.48 28.00 17.22
C VAL A 782 29.32 29.40 16.60
N GLU A 783 30.32 30.25 16.74
CA GLU A 783 30.30 31.58 16.14
C GLU A 783 30.20 31.51 14.60
N ALA A 784 29.65 32.54 13.97
CA ALA A 784 29.65 32.68 12.54
C ALA A 784 31.09 32.75 12.01
N PRO A 785 31.36 32.25 10.79
CA PRO A 785 32.64 32.51 10.12
C PRO A 785 32.81 34.00 9.85
N ASP A 786 34.03 34.40 9.70
CA ASP A 786 34.34 35.79 9.32
C ASP A 786 33.91 36.09 7.86
N ASP A 787 33.82 35.02 7.02
CA ASP A 787 33.28 35.10 5.67
C ASP A 787 32.59 33.78 5.33
N ASP A 788 31.32 33.84 4.94
CA ASP A 788 30.47 32.68 4.65
C ASP A 788 30.98 31.83 3.49
N GLU A 789 31.80 32.42 2.59
CA GLU A 789 32.40 31.74 1.45
C GLU A 789 33.78 31.10 1.75
N SER A 790 34.29 31.18 2.97
CA SER A 790 35.60 30.63 3.35
C SER A 790 35.70 29.14 3.05
N PHE A 791 34.64 28.37 3.36
CA PHE A 791 34.58 26.93 3.04
C PHE A 791 34.58 26.66 1.53
N ALA A 792 33.76 27.39 0.76
CA ALA A 792 33.66 27.22 -0.69
C ALA A 792 34.99 27.52 -1.39
N VAL A 793 35.70 28.53 -0.92
CA VAL A 793 37.03 28.89 -1.48
C VAL A 793 38.10 27.83 -1.14
N ALA A 794 38.03 27.22 0.08
CA ALA A 794 38.93 26.11 0.43
C ALA A 794 38.69 24.88 -0.49
N VAL A 795 37.40 24.57 -0.73
CA VAL A 795 36.99 23.50 -1.67
C VAL A 795 37.52 23.78 -3.08
N ALA A 796 37.32 25.00 -3.59
CA ALA A 796 37.81 25.40 -4.93
C ALA A 796 39.32 25.28 -5.06
N ALA A 797 40.07 25.73 -4.06
CA ALA A 797 41.54 25.62 -4.05
C ALA A 797 42.02 24.17 -4.03
N GLN A 798 41.45 23.32 -3.15
CA GLN A 798 41.75 21.90 -3.09
C GLN A 798 41.43 21.20 -4.44
N ALA A 799 40.28 21.51 -5.02
CA ALA A 799 39.86 20.94 -6.30
C ALA A 799 40.80 21.36 -7.44
N ALA A 800 41.22 22.63 -7.50
CA ALA A 800 42.16 23.13 -8.51
C ALA A 800 43.53 22.40 -8.41
N ILE A 801 44.05 22.22 -7.20
CA ILE A 801 45.29 21.49 -6.96
C ILE A 801 45.15 20.00 -7.35
N ASN A 802 44.05 19.35 -6.96
CA ASN A 802 43.83 17.94 -7.28
C ASN A 802 43.66 17.74 -8.81
N LYS A 803 43.00 18.69 -9.49
CA LYS A 803 42.90 18.72 -10.94
C LYS A 803 44.28 18.81 -11.60
N ALA A 804 45.14 19.72 -11.14
CA ALA A 804 46.50 19.87 -11.65
C ALA A 804 47.34 18.60 -11.44
N LYS A 805 47.19 17.91 -10.27
CA LYS A 805 47.80 16.60 -10.03
C LYS A 805 47.32 15.55 -11.04
N SER A 806 46.03 15.49 -11.29
CA SER A 806 45.43 14.54 -12.23
C SER A 806 45.86 14.77 -13.66
N GLU A 807 45.87 16.03 -14.11
CA GLU A 807 46.34 16.43 -15.46
C GLU A 807 47.79 16.03 -15.70
N GLN A 808 48.62 16.05 -14.66
CA GLN A 808 50.00 15.62 -14.75
C GLN A 808 50.19 14.14 -14.37
N GLN A 809 49.12 13.35 -14.22
CA GLN A 809 49.11 11.92 -13.94
C GLN A 809 49.89 11.55 -12.67
N VAL A 810 49.88 12.40 -11.66
CA VAL A 810 50.49 12.13 -10.36
C VAL A 810 49.43 11.80 -9.31
N SER A 811 49.81 10.94 -8.34
CA SER A 811 48.92 10.56 -7.24
C SER A 811 48.48 11.80 -6.44
N VAL A 812 47.19 11.80 -5.97
CA VAL A 812 46.67 12.85 -5.08
C VAL A 812 47.51 13.01 -3.81
N GLY A 813 48.09 11.91 -3.31
CA GLY A 813 49.01 11.89 -2.15
C GLY A 813 50.39 12.46 -2.39
N ARG A 814 50.75 12.81 -3.64
CA ARG A 814 52.07 13.37 -3.97
C ARG A 814 52.25 14.73 -3.32
N GLY A 815 53.39 14.93 -2.65
CA GLY A 815 53.83 16.22 -2.10
C GLY A 815 54.10 17.28 -3.19
N ILE A 816 53.81 18.49 -2.89
CA ILE A 816 54.01 19.68 -3.76
C ILE A 816 55.12 20.51 -3.12
N ALA A 817 56.20 20.80 -3.85
CA ALA A 817 57.26 21.68 -3.40
C ALA A 817 56.79 23.13 -3.45
N GLU A 818 56.18 23.55 -4.57
CA GLU A 818 55.68 24.92 -4.79
C GLU A 818 54.44 24.88 -5.63
N VAL A 819 53.45 25.76 -5.33
CA VAL A 819 52.26 25.97 -6.12
C VAL A 819 51.80 27.41 -6.08
N ASP A 820 51.49 27.97 -7.26
CA ASP A 820 50.94 29.32 -7.41
C ASP A 820 49.44 29.19 -7.65
N LEU A 821 48.63 29.74 -6.72
CA LEU A 821 47.18 29.78 -6.82
C LEU A 821 46.72 31.16 -7.26
N ALA A 822 46.11 31.22 -8.44
CA ALA A 822 45.59 32.47 -8.97
C ALA A 822 44.11 32.64 -8.65
N ALA A 823 43.72 33.83 -8.20
CA ALA A 823 42.35 34.23 -7.91
C ALA A 823 42.21 35.75 -7.92
N ASN A 824 40.99 36.28 -7.97
CA ASN A 824 40.77 37.71 -7.83
C ASN A 824 41.04 38.19 -6.39
N ALA A 825 41.12 39.51 -6.19
CA ALA A 825 41.47 40.12 -4.91
C ALA A 825 40.56 39.70 -3.74
N LEU A 826 39.24 39.50 -3.99
CA LEU A 826 38.30 39.08 -2.96
C LEU A 826 38.50 37.59 -2.58
N THR A 827 38.62 36.74 -3.57
CA THR A 827 38.84 35.28 -3.35
C THR A 827 40.19 35.02 -2.70
N ARG A 828 41.23 35.79 -3.03
CA ARG A 828 42.53 35.71 -2.33
C ARG A 828 42.46 36.07 -0.84
N ARG A 829 41.70 37.11 -0.49
CA ARG A 829 41.46 37.48 0.92
C ARG A 829 40.75 36.36 1.69
N ARG A 830 39.75 35.73 1.08
CA ARG A 830 39.03 34.58 1.65
C ARG A 830 39.98 33.37 1.79
N LEU A 831 40.72 33.05 0.71
CA LEU A 831 41.67 31.94 0.72
C LEU A 831 42.74 32.07 1.82
N ALA A 832 43.23 33.26 2.08
CA ALA A 832 44.25 33.52 3.09
C ALA A 832 43.82 33.05 4.49
N ARG A 833 42.52 33.03 4.82
CA ARG A 833 41.99 32.60 6.10
C ARG A 833 42.01 31.08 6.31
N VAL A 834 42.00 30.32 5.19
CA VAL A 834 41.91 28.87 5.20
C VAL A 834 43.09 28.18 4.47
N LEU A 835 44.09 29.01 4.08
CA LEU A 835 45.22 28.56 3.25
C LEU A 835 46.01 27.44 3.92
N GLN A 836 46.19 27.52 5.24
CA GLN A 836 46.97 26.53 5.99
C GLN A 836 46.34 25.14 5.88
N ASP A 837 45.00 25.05 5.96
CA ASP A 837 44.28 23.79 5.86
C ASP A 837 44.40 23.21 4.44
N VAL A 838 44.31 24.08 3.40
CA VAL A 838 44.49 23.71 1.99
C VAL A 838 45.89 23.16 1.77
N CYS A 839 46.94 23.87 2.29
CA CYS A 839 48.31 23.42 2.22
C CYS A 839 48.52 22.05 2.86
N ALA A 840 48.02 21.84 4.06
CA ALA A 840 48.13 20.59 4.77
C ALA A 840 47.46 19.43 4.05
N ALA A 841 46.21 19.64 3.57
CA ALA A 841 45.43 18.64 2.83
C ALA A 841 46.09 18.23 1.51
N THR A 842 46.69 19.19 0.79
CA THR A 842 47.29 18.97 -0.53
C THR A 842 48.77 18.60 -0.47
N ARG A 843 49.37 18.64 0.73
CA ARG A 843 50.81 18.44 0.99
C ARG A 843 51.66 19.44 0.22
N ALA A 844 51.23 20.72 0.17
CA ALA A 844 51.95 21.80 -0.43
C ALA A 844 52.89 22.46 0.60
N ALA A 845 54.22 22.47 0.31
CA ALA A 845 55.22 23.04 1.21
C ALA A 845 55.27 24.56 1.08
N GLN A 846 55.12 25.10 -0.12
CA GLN A 846 55.10 26.53 -0.42
C GLN A 846 53.90 26.84 -1.35
N VAL A 847 53.11 27.84 -0.96
CA VAL A 847 51.95 28.32 -1.74
C VAL A 847 52.05 29.80 -1.87
N GLU A 848 52.05 30.28 -3.13
CA GLU A 848 51.93 31.68 -3.45
C GLU A 848 50.52 31.97 -4.01
N THR A 849 49.92 33.11 -3.63
CA THR A 849 48.65 33.51 -4.17
C THR A 849 48.85 34.66 -5.13
N VAL A 850 48.46 34.46 -6.38
CA VAL A 850 48.63 35.44 -7.49
C VAL A 850 47.27 36.12 -7.78
N GLU A 851 47.31 37.43 -7.95
CA GLU A 851 46.08 38.16 -8.31
C GLU A 851 45.81 38.07 -9.80
N ARG A 852 44.57 37.63 -10.17
CA ARG A 852 44.06 37.69 -11.51
C ARG A 852 42.63 38.27 -11.45
N SER A 853 42.54 39.55 -11.77
CA SER A 853 41.29 40.34 -11.69
C SER A 853 40.21 39.85 -12.65
N GLU A 854 40.57 39.14 -13.72
CA GLU A 854 39.65 38.55 -14.71
C GLU A 854 38.93 37.30 -14.21
N LEU A 855 39.36 36.71 -13.13
CA LEU A 855 38.69 35.53 -12.55
C LEU A 855 37.44 35.95 -11.76
N ALA A 856 36.39 35.16 -11.89
CA ALA A 856 35.15 35.37 -11.11
C ALA A 856 35.37 35.10 -9.61
N ASP A 857 34.49 35.64 -8.78
CA ASP A 857 34.50 35.37 -7.33
C ASP A 857 34.38 33.88 -7.06
N GLY A 858 35.14 33.38 -6.08
CA GLY A 858 35.20 31.97 -5.66
C GLY A 858 36.02 31.07 -6.62
N VAL A 859 36.48 31.55 -7.77
CA VAL A 859 37.28 30.75 -8.70
C VAL A 859 38.78 30.80 -8.32
N VAL A 860 39.36 29.59 -8.17
CA VAL A 860 40.81 29.41 -7.93
C VAL A 860 41.35 28.51 -9.03
N VAL A 861 42.51 28.92 -9.64
CA VAL A 861 43.19 28.11 -10.64
C VAL A 861 44.64 27.93 -10.24
N VAL A 862 45.27 26.83 -10.69
CA VAL A 862 46.72 26.62 -10.52
C VAL A 862 47.45 27.18 -11.71
N ASP A 863 48.30 28.20 -11.47
CA ASP A 863 49.11 28.80 -12.52
C ASP A 863 50.42 28.02 -12.72
N ARG A 864 51.05 27.61 -11.63
CA ARG A 864 52.29 26.84 -11.65
C ARG A 864 52.24 25.81 -10.53
N ILE A 865 52.78 24.61 -10.77
CA ILE A 865 52.91 23.55 -9.75
C ILE A 865 54.23 22.81 -9.97
N ARG A 866 54.97 22.58 -8.90
CA ARG A 866 56.21 21.78 -8.87
C ARG A 866 56.10 20.75 -7.77
N PHE A 867 56.20 19.48 -8.14
CA PHE A 867 56.09 18.38 -7.17
C PHE A 867 57.38 18.11 -6.42
N SER A 868 57.27 17.63 -5.17
CA SER A 868 58.40 17.15 -4.39
C SER A 868 59.01 15.91 -5.03
N PRO A 869 60.28 15.60 -4.85
CA PRO A 869 60.87 14.35 -5.30
C PRO A 869 60.05 13.12 -4.79
N PRO A 870 60.06 11.99 -5.51
CA PRO A 870 59.42 10.78 -5.00
C PRO A 870 60.06 10.36 -3.66
N GLU A 871 59.22 10.04 -2.67
CA GLU A 871 59.74 9.41 -1.43
C GLU A 871 60.40 8.08 -1.83
N VAL A 872 61.69 7.91 -1.48
CA VAL A 872 62.43 6.68 -1.71
C VAL A 872 61.82 5.58 -0.83
N GLY A 873 60.93 4.75 -1.40
CA GLY A 873 60.32 3.65 -0.68
C GLY A 873 58.89 3.26 -1.06
N SER A 874 58.18 4.02 -1.89
CA SER A 874 56.84 3.64 -2.36
C SER A 874 56.91 2.69 -3.55
N ARG A 875 56.54 1.41 -3.35
CA ARG A 875 56.28 0.46 -4.44
C ARG A 875 55.23 1.07 -5.41
N PRO A 876 55.43 0.93 -6.73
CA PRO A 876 54.38 1.29 -7.66
C PRO A 876 53.13 0.44 -7.39
N ALA A 877 51.95 1.07 -7.29
CA ALA A 877 50.68 0.38 -7.27
C ALA A 877 50.49 -0.34 -8.62
N GLY A 878 50.53 -1.67 -8.59
CA GLY A 878 50.13 -2.56 -9.65
C GLY A 878 48.65 -2.78 -9.61
#